data_55f7a8dc2d94e4951bacf40f0994481a
#
_entry.id   55f7a8dc2d94e4951bacf40f0994481a
#
_cell.length_a   1.000
_cell.length_b   1.000
_cell.length_c   1.000
_cell.angle_alpha   90.00
_cell.angle_beta   90.00
_cell.angle_gamma   90.00
#
_symmetry.space_group_name_H-M   'P 1'
#
loop_
_entity.id
_entity.type
_entity.pdbx_description
1 polymer ?
#
loop_
_entity_poly.entity_id
_entity_poly.type
_entity_poly.pdbx_seq_one_letter_code
_entity_poly.pdbx_strand_id
1 'polypeptide(L)'
;MADRRALPPDGQGGRSYSKWGGWLEDVDKFDPLLFQISPSDAEEMDPQERLFLETVWATIEDAGYRPRGLGAGNPVGVFAGVMNNDYEWLAGESSAFGVHTNARSAHWSIANRVSYVLDLRGPSLTVDSACSASLTAVHLACESLRRGECRVAVAGGVNLILHPMHLRMLADRQMISHGDQCRSFGADADGFVDGEGVGAVLLKPLSAAEADGDRIYAVLKGSAINAGGRTSGYTVPNPTAQAEVIRAAMRRGQVDPRTVTYVEAHGTGTPLGDPIEIAGLREAFRDESGAVSGAGGGGCAIGSLKSNIGHLESAAGIAALAKVLMQLKHGVLPPSLHSAELNPDIDLSKTPFRVQQEAEPWTRPVLRDRDGREVEFPRRAGISSFGGGGANAHLVVEEYRDSRPRTRDGGDAELIVLSALTEERLRAYAGELAGFLGRRSATGVSLMECARTAAEVLRVRPEDLDPDLDLVDHGFGAAELVALSERLGLDHTVSGEMSLRDLAGEAGDGPAPALADVAHTLRVGREELDVRLAFPATGLDRVRELLRAVAAGEAADVELNDASRTRRSRDGDAGNRLARALAEGDLRTAARLWTEGAPATGPTPAPAGSACPPIPSPASATGSRPRPATPDRPPHPPRSWRAPPAGPPPKHYATRSPRPPTGRPYRRTAPNWATTSRSGAPRTRRPPHPPPPNRTGWRC
;
A
#
# COMPACT_ATOMS: atom_id res chain seq x y z
N MET A 1 14.83 -11.05 -6.39
CA MET A 1 14.84 -10.63 -4.97
C MET A 1 16.28 -10.47 -4.49
N ALA A 2 16.62 -9.37 -3.80
CA ALA A 2 18.00 -9.02 -3.47
C ALA A 2 18.48 -9.70 -2.18
N ASP A 3 19.77 -10.15 -2.17
CA ASP A 3 20.45 -10.73 -1.01
C ASP A 3 21.15 -9.62 -0.22
N ARG A 4 20.44 -8.88 0.62
CA ARG A 4 21.06 -7.82 1.44
C ARG A 4 21.51 -8.27 2.84
N ARG A 5 21.04 -9.43 3.33
CA ARG A 5 21.31 -9.91 4.70
C ARG A 5 21.70 -11.38 4.68
N ALA A 6 22.87 -11.66 4.06
CA ALA A 6 23.38 -13.02 3.96
C ALA A 6 23.58 -13.67 5.34
N LEU A 7 22.57 -14.42 5.77
CA LEU A 7 22.76 -15.41 6.83
C LEU A 7 23.39 -16.66 6.20
N PRO A 8 24.44 -17.25 6.79
CA PRO A 8 25.06 -18.44 6.21
C PRO A 8 24.06 -19.60 6.14
N PRO A 9 23.93 -20.27 4.99
CA PRO A 9 22.93 -21.29 4.76
C PRO A 9 23.42 -22.64 5.26
N ASP A 10 23.27 -22.93 6.54
CA ASP A 10 23.45 -24.29 7.02
C ASP A 10 22.61 -24.50 8.29
N GLY A 11 21.53 -25.24 8.13
CA GLY A 11 20.51 -25.57 9.14
C GLY A 11 21.02 -26.28 10.41
N GLN A 12 22.27 -26.03 10.81
CA GLN A 12 22.82 -26.52 12.07
C GLN A 12 23.13 -25.34 12.99
N GLY A 13 22.46 -25.28 14.12
CA GLY A 13 22.82 -24.40 15.22
C GLY A 13 22.19 -23.03 15.25
N GLY A 14 20.90 -22.93 14.91
CA GLY A 14 20.15 -21.69 15.15
C GLY A 14 20.23 -20.63 14.04
N ARG A 15 20.36 -21.04 12.80
CA ARG A 15 20.42 -20.20 11.59
C ARG A 15 19.18 -20.44 10.72
N SER A 16 18.76 -19.42 9.95
CA SER A 16 17.74 -19.61 8.92
C SER A 16 18.29 -20.43 7.76
N TYR A 17 17.48 -21.33 7.18
CA TYR A 17 17.84 -22.05 5.95
C TYR A 17 17.53 -21.23 4.69
N SER A 18 16.81 -20.11 4.83
CA SER A 18 16.51 -19.17 3.73
C SER A 18 17.05 -17.78 4.08
N LYS A 19 17.47 -17.08 3.05
CA LYS A 19 18.01 -15.71 3.11
C LYS A 19 17.28 -14.76 2.14
N TRP A 20 16.36 -15.30 1.39
CA TRP A 20 15.65 -14.57 0.34
C TRP A 20 14.49 -13.77 0.92
N GLY A 21 14.25 -12.58 0.34
CA GLY A 21 13.16 -11.70 0.74
C GLY A 21 12.88 -10.63 -0.30
N GLY A 22 11.69 -10.07 -0.25
CA GLY A 22 11.31 -8.84 -0.93
C GLY A 22 11.67 -7.64 -0.07
N TRP A 23 12.80 -6.99 -0.33
CA TRP A 23 13.35 -5.93 0.50
C TRP A 23 12.96 -4.55 -0.02
N LEU A 24 12.61 -3.64 0.89
CA LEU A 24 12.52 -2.21 0.58
C LEU A 24 13.90 -1.56 0.65
N GLU A 25 14.11 -0.57 -0.20
CA GLU A 25 15.29 0.29 -0.13
C GLU A 25 15.07 1.40 0.89
N ASP A 26 16.19 1.93 1.42
CA ASP A 26 16.22 3.14 2.24
C ASP A 26 15.27 3.11 3.46
N VAL A 27 14.99 1.93 4.04
CA VAL A 27 14.13 1.78 5.23
C VAL A 27 14.67 2.51 6.47
N ASP A 28 15.96 2.87 6.46
CA ASP A 28 16.63 3.67 7.47
C ASP A 28 16.48 5.19 7.25
N LYS A 29 15.98 5.63 6.08
CA LYS A 29 15.84 7.05 5.73
C LYS A 29 14.50 7.60 6.23
N PHE A 30 14.53 8.87 6.60
CA PHE A 30 13.34 9.60 7.04
C PHE A 30 13.64 11.10 7.01
N ASP A 31 12.63 11.92 6.69
CA ASP A 31 12.73 13.39 6.80
C ASP A 31 12.06 13.90 8.09
N PRO A 32 12.75 13.91 9.23
CA PRO A 32 12.13 14.25 10.51
C PRO A 32 11.66 15.70 10.56
N LEU A 33 12.31 16.60 9.85
CA LEU A 33 11.99 18.04 9.89
C LEU A 33 10.65 18.34 9.22
N LEU A 34 10.29 17.59 8.17
CA LEU A 34 8.96 17.71 7.54
C LEU A 34 7.84 17.46 8.56
N PHE A 35 8.05 16.51 9.47
CA PHE A 35 7.09 16.10 10.48
C PHE A 35 7.27 16.82 11.83
N GLN A 36 8.20 17.78 11.92
CA GLN A 36 8.55 18.50 13.14
C GLN A 36 9.00 17.57 14.27
N ILE A 37 9.70 16.50 13.91
CA ILE A 37 10.31 15.53 14.82
C ILE A 37 11.80 15.86 14.93
N SER A 38 12.36 15.81 16.14
CA SER A 38 13.81 16.02 16.29
C SER A 38 14.58 14.83 15.68
N PRO A 39 15.77 15.05 15.10
CA PRO A 39 16.60 13.95 14.60
C PRO A 39 16.84 12.85 15.64
N SER A 40 17.07 13.23 16.90
CA SER A 40 17.27 12.27 18.00
C SER A 40 16.02 11.43 18.26
N ASP A 41 14.82 12.04 18.28
CA ASP A 41 13.57 11.27 18.45
C ASP A 41 13.35 10.37 17.24
N ALA A 42 13.70 10.82 16.03
CA ALA A 42 13.56 10.03 14.82
C ALA A 42 14.45 8.77 14.82
N GLU A 43 15.65 8.85 15.37
CA GLU A 43 16.54 7.69 15.52
C GLU A 43 15.97 6.63 16.48
N GLU A 44 15.23 7.06 17.51
CA GLU A 44 14.60 6.17 18.49
C GLU A 44 13.27 5.56 17.99
N MET A 45 12.64 6.17 16.97
CA MET A 45 11.40 5.66 16.39
C MET A 45 11.65 4.39 15.58
N ASP A 46 10.73 3.42 15.69
CA ASP A 46 10.70 2.28 14.79
C ASP A 46 10.62 2.72 13.31
N PRO A 47 11.48 2.21 12.43
CA PRO A 47 11.36 2.48 10.99
C PRO A 47 9.96 2.24 10.42
N GLN A 48 9.19 1.28 10.94
CA GLN A 48 7.80 1.06 10.55
C GLN A 48 6.92 2.28 10.84
N GLU A 49 7.13 2.94 11.99
CA GLU A 49 6.40 4.16 12.37
C GLU A 49 6.74 5.32 11.43
N ARG A 50 8.03 5.46 11.04
CA ARG A 50 8.51 6.50 10.11
C ARG A 50 7.93 6.31 8.72
N LEU A 51 8.09 5.11 8.14
CA LEU A 51 7.61 4.81 6.79
C LEU A 51 6.07 4.87 6.69
N PHE A 52 5.35 4.44 7.72
CA PHE A 52 3.89 4.55 7.71
C PHE A 52 3.43 6.00 7.74
N LEU A 53 4.11 6.88 8.49
CA LEU A 53 3.82 8.32 8.53
C LEU A 53 4.06 8.97 7.15
N GLU A 54 5.18 8.67 6.48
CA GLU A 54 5.48 9.16 5.13
C GLU A 54 4.48 8.65 4.09
N THR A 55 4.13 7.36 4.18
CA THR A 55 3.13 6.75 3.29
C THR A 55 1.76 7.38 3.45
N VAL A 56 1.33 7.66 4.68
CA VAL A 56 0.06 8.35 4.93
C VAL A 56 0.08 9.77 4.41
N TRP A 57 1.17 10.50 4.58
CA TRP A 57 1.34 11.83 3.97
C TRP A 57 1.15 11.77 2.46
N ALA A 58 1.87 10.89 1.78
CA ALA A 58 1.76 10.69 0.34
C ALA A 58 0.34 10.26 -0.10
N THR A 59 -0.31 9.40 0.68
CA THR A 59 -1.70 8.95 0.42
C THR A 59 -2.70 10.10 0.48
N ILE A 60 -2.54 11.02 1.44
CA ILE A 60 -3.42 12.20 1.56
C ILE A 60 -3.19 13.16 0.39
N GLU A 61 -1.93 13.37 -0.02
CA GLU A 61 -1.59 14.18 -1.19
C GLU A 61 -2.07 13.55 -2.51
N ASP A 62 -2.01 12.21 -2.64
CA ASP A 62 -2.56 11.49 -3.80
C ASP A 62 -4.09 11.64 -3.89
N ALA A 63 -4.77 11.70 -2.76
CA ALA A 63 -6.20 12.00 -2.68
C ALA A 63 -6.56 13.46 -2.97
N GLY A 64 -5.58 14.33 -3.16
CA GLY A 64 -5.78 15.75 -3.48
C GLY A 64 -5.97 16.65 -2.26
N TYR A 65 -5.65 16.18 -1.06
CA TYR A 65 -5.81 16.94 0.17
C TYR A 65 -4.45 17.40 0.72
N ARG A 66 -4.48 18.49 1.50
CA ARG A 66 -3.32 18.91 2.32
C ARG A 66 -3.26 18.04 3.57
N PRO A 67 -2.14 17.39 3.88
CA PRO A 67 -2.04 16.50 5.03
C PRO A 67 -2.44 17.14 6.36
N ARG A 68 -1.94 18.35 6.68
CA ARG A 68 -2.29 19.06 7.90
C ARG A 68 -3.67 19.73 7.86
N GLY A 69 -4.29 19.82 6.67
CA GLY A 69 -5.62 20.38 6.48
C GLY A 69 -6.74 19.35 6.61
N LEU A 70 -6.46 18.07 6.47
CA LEU A 70 -7.45 16.99 6.42
C LEU A 70 -8.31 16.90 7.68
N GLY A 71 -7.72 17.12 8.86
CA GLY A 71 -8.39 17.11 10.16
C GLY A 71 -9.26 18.34 10.45
N ALA A 72 -9.19 19.41 9.64
CA ALA A 72 -9.89 20.66 9.90
C ALA A 72 -11.42 20.48 9.83
N GLY A 73 -12.08 20.50 10.98
CA GLY A 73 -13.53 20.39 11.09
C GLY A 73 -14.12 18.98 10.87
N ASN A 74 -13.27 17.95 10.66
CA ASN A 74 -13.70 16.58 10.44
C ASN A 74 -12.98 15.60 11.37
N PRO A 75 -13.68 14.64 11.99
CA PRO A 75 -13.04 13.52 12.65
C PRO A 75 -12.47 12.58 11.58
N VAL A 76 -11.13 12.44 11.54
CA VAL A 76 -10.42 11.52 10.65
C VAL A 76 -9.87 10.36 11.49
N GLY A 77 -10.23 9.12 11.11
CA GLY A 77 -9.73 7.91 11.76
C GLY A 77 -8.42 7.42 11.16
N VAL A 78 -7.58 6.75 11.95
CA VAL A 78 -6.33 6.10 11.50
C VAL A 78 -6.31 4.66 11.99
N PHE A 79 -6.18 3.71 11.04
CA PHE A 79 -6.20 2.27 11.31
C PHE A 79 -4.99 1.62 10.66
N ALA A 80 -4.04 1.12 11.45
CA ALA A 80 -2.80 0.54 10.95
C ALA A 80 -2.70 -0.96 11.30
N GLY A 81 -2.39 -1.79 10.32
CA GLY A 81 -2.05 -3.21 10.52
C GLY A 81 -0.56 -3.38 10.76
N VAL A 82 -0.18 -4.06 11.83
CA VAL A 82 1.22 -4.37 12.17
C VAL A 82 1.28 -5.66 12.97
N MET A 83 2.39 -6.39 12.95
CA MET A 83 2.56 -7.57 13.80
C MET A 83 3.97 -7.71 14.42
N ASN A 84 4.97 -7.12 13.82
CA ASN A 84 6.36 -7.32 14.23
C ASN A 84 6.95 -6.08 14.92
N ASN A 85 7.84 -6.28 15.88
CA ASN A 85 8.51 -5.26 16.68
C ASN A 85 10.04 -5.50 16.74
N ASP A 86 10.62 -5.89 15.63
CA ASP A 86 12.02 -6.27 15.52
C ASP A 86 13.02 -5.19 16.00
N TYR A 87 12.61 -3.91 15.95
CA TYR A 87 13.46 -2.80 16.37
C TYR A 87 13.78 -2.85 17.87
N GLU A 88 12.91 -3.43 18.70
CA GLU A 88 13.20 -3.66 20.12
C GLU A 88 14.31 -4.72 20.31
N TRP A 89 14.43 -5.68 19.42
CA TRP A 89 15.51 -6.68 19.50
C TRP A 89 16.87 -6.04 19.24
N LEU A 90 16.98 -5.15 18.24
CA LEU A 90 18.17 -4.36 17.98
C LEU A 90 18.56 -3.50 19.19
N ALA A 91 17.56 -2.88 19.85
CA ALA A 91 17.79 -2.13 21.07
C ALA A 91 18.29 -3.00 22.23
N GLY A 92 17.71 -4.20 22.38
CA GLY A 92 18.12 -5.18 23.39
C GLY A 92 19.56 -5.66 23.18
N GLU A 93 19.95 -5.98 21.95
CA GLU A 93 21.32 -6.35 21.60
C GLU A 93 22.31 -5.22 21.86
N SER A 94 22.00 -3.99 21.42
CA SER A 94 22.83 -2.82 21.67
C SER A 94 23.06 -2.61 23.16
N SER A 95 22.02 -2.76 23.96
CA SER A 95 22.10 -2.66 25.44
C SER A 95 23.00 -3.76 26.06
N ALA A 96 22.95 -4.97 25.52
CA ALA A 96 23.82 -6.07 25.97
C ALA A 96 25.30 -5.78 25.70
N PHE A 97 25.62 -4.96 24.69
CA PHE A 97 26.99 -4.48 24.40
C PHE A 97 27.33 -3.15 25.09
N GLY A 98 26.49 -2.69 26.02
CA GLY A 98 26.73 -1.45 26.79
C GLY A 98 26.37 -0.16 26.05
N VAL A 99 25.71 -0.25 24.91
CA VAL A 99 25.18 0.90 24.18
C VAL A 99 23.73 1.11 24.59
N HIS A 100 23.49 2.17 25.39
CA HIS A 100 22.14 2.52 25.76
C HIS A 100 21.42 3.18 24.59
N THR A 101 20.31 2.59 24.17
CA THR A 101 19.40 3.14 23.18
C THR A 101 17.98 3.17 23.76
N ASN A 102 17.23 4.22 23.45
CA ASN A 102 15.81 4.33 23.80
C ASN A 102 14.92 3.89 22.63
N ALA A 103 15.45 3.13 21.67
CA ALA A 103 14.69 2.64 20.52
C ALA A 103 13.38 1.97 20.97
N ARG A 104 12.29 2.36 20.34
CA ARG A 104 10.94 1.97 20.74
C ARG A 104 10.20 1.38 19.54
N SER A 105 9.55 0.25 19.76
CA SER A 105 8.72 -0.43 18.79
C SER A 105 7.34 -0.72 19.38
N ALA A 106 6.63 0.32 19.78
CA ALA A 106 5.30 0.18 20.35
C ALA A 106 4.25 0.27 19.26
N HIS A 107 3.56 -0.82 18.95
CA HIS A 107 2.56 -0.90 17.88
C HIS A 107 1.54 0.25 17.89
N TRP A 108 1.04 0.63 19.10
CA TRP A 108 0.08 1.74 19.24
C TRP A 108 0.63 3.07 18.69
N SER A 109 1.95 3.27 18.69
CA SER A 109 2.56 4.51 18.23
C SER A 109 2.41 4.73 16.73
N ILE A 110 2.39 3.68 15.93
CA ILE A 110 2.31 3.76 14.47
C ILE A 110 1.07 4.55 14.02
N ALA A 111 -0.12 4.21 14.50
CA ALA A 111 -1.33 4.96 14.20
C ALA A 111 -1.38 6.32 14.92
N ASN A 112 -0.99 6.35 16.20
CA ASN A 112 -1.10 7.56 17.01
C ASN A 112 -0.11 8.65 16.61
N ARG A 113 1.07 8.30 16.08
CA ARG A 113 2.01 9.27 15.54
C ARG A 113 1.43 10.02 14.35
N VAL A 114 0.78 9.30 13.44
CA VAL A 114 0.06 9.92 12.32
C VAL A 114 -1.00 10.90 12.83
N SER A 115 -1.84 10.43 13.77
CA SER A 115 -2.89 11.28 14.36
C SER A 115 -2.33 12.51 15.05
N TYR A 116 -1.21 12.37 15.79
CA TYR A 116 -0.55 13.47 16.47
C TYR A 116 0.05 14.49 15.50
N VAL A 117 0.84 14.03 14.52
CA VAL A 117 1.55 14.91 13.59
C VAL A 117 0.59 15.68 12.68
N LEU A 118 -0.52 15.06 12.29
CA LEU A 118 -1.50 15.63 11.36
C LEU A 118 -2.74 16.21 12.07
N ASP A 119 -2.77 16.29 13.40
CA ASP A 119 -3.92 16.73 14.24
C ASP A 119 -5.24 16.03 13.86
N LEU A 120 -5.22 14.71 13.70
CA LEU A 120 -6.39 13.91 13.37
C LEU A 120 -7.09 13.42 14.66
N ARG A 121 -8.40 13.63 14.76
CA ARG A 121 -9.16 13.48 16.01
C ARG A 121 -10.25 12.39 15.97
N GLY A 122 -10.18 11.50 14.98
CA GLY A 122 -11.04 10.30 14.93
C GLY A 122 -10.43 9.13 15.71
N PRO A 123 -11.03 7.92 15.64
CA PRO A 123 -10.44 6.71 16.19
C PRO A 123 -9.04 6.48 15.64
N SER A 124 -8.07 6.17 16.52
CA SER A 124 -6.68 5.94 16.16
C SER A 124 -6.20 4.66 16.82
N LEU A 125 -5.99 3.61 16.06
CA LEU A 125 -5.65 2.30 16.61
C LEU A 125 -4.82 1.46 15.63
N THR A 126 -4.00 0.61 16.20
CA THR A 126 -3.21 -0.38 15.50
C THR A 126 -3.81 -1.77 15.73
N VAL A 127 -3.81 -2.60 14.72
CA VAL A 127 -4.41 -3.94 14.71
C VAL A 127 -3.34 -4.97 14.43
N ASP A 128 -3.24 -5.96 15.28
CA ASP A 128 -2.51 -7.19 15.04
C ASP A 128 -3.49 -8.35 14.88
N SER A 129 -3.59 -8.86 13.70
CA SER A 129 -4.28 -10.11 13.35
C SER A 129 -3.43 -10.95 12.40
N ALA A 130 -2.11 -10.89 12.62
CA ALA A 130 -1.08 -11.49 11.80
C ALA A 130 -1.21 -11.05 10.32
N CYS A 131 -1.06 -11.96 9.36
CA CYS A 131 -1.08 -11.64 7.93
C CYS A 131 -2.37 -10.95 7.44
N SER A 132 -3.46 -10.99 8.19
CA SER A 132 -4.70 -10.29 7.85
C SER A 132 -4.81 -8.87 8.42
N ALA A 133 -3.76 -8.37 9.11
CA ALA A 133 -3.84 -7.15 9.91
C ALA A 133 -4.26 -5.92 9.08
N SER A 134 -3.67 -5.68 7.92
CA SER A 134 -4.03 -4.51 7.10
C SER A 134 -5.43 -4.59 6.49
N LEU A 135 -5.92 -5.77 6.05
CA LEU A 135 -7.32 -5.89 5.62
C LEU A 135 -8.30 -5.77 6.79
N THR A 136 -7.92 -6.24 7.98
CA THR A 136 -8.70 -6.01 9.21
C THR A 136 -8.76 -4.52 9.54
N ALA A 137 -7.66 -3.79 9.40
CA ALA A 137 -7.61 -2.34 9.56
C ALA A 137 -8.55 -1.63 8.56
N VAL A 138 -8.53 -2.02 7.28
CA VAL A 138 -9.47 -1.51 6.26
C VAL A 138 -10.92 -1.83 6.63
N HIS A 139 -11.22 -3.04 7.10
CA HIS A 139 -12.57 -3.41 7.56
C HIS A 139 -13.04 -2.52 8.72
N LEU A 140 -12.21 -2.33 9.74
CA LEU A 140 -12.53 -1.49 10.90
C LEU A 140 -12.74 -0.02 10.50
N ALA A 141 -11.93 0.50 9.57
CA ALA A 141 -12.10 1.83 9.01
C ALA A 141 -13.47 1.97 8.30
N CYS A 142 -13.85 1.00 7.47
CA CYS A 142 -15.16 0.98 6.82
C CYS A 142 -16.31 0.94 7.84
N GLU A 143 -16.18 0.14 8.92
CA GLU A 143 -17.21 0.08 9.98
C GLU A 143 -17.29 1.40 10.76
N SER A 144 -16.14 2.05 11.05
CA SER A 144 -16.10 3.35 11.72
C SER A 144 -16.78 4.45 10.87
N LEU A 145 -16.50 4.48 9.55
CA LEU A 145 -17.19 5.38 8.61
C LEU A 145 -18.71 5.13 8.58
N ARG A 146 -19.15 3.85 8.54
CA ARG A 146 -20.58 3.49 8.55
C ARG A 146 -21.30 3.90 9.82
N ARG A 147 -20.61 3.87 10.98
CA ARG A 147 -21.16 4.30 12.27
C ARG A 147 -21.09 5.81 12.47
N GLY A 148 -20.44 6.55 11.58
CA GLY A 148 -20.25 8.00 11.69
C GLY A 148 -19.26 8.41 12.79
N GLU A 149 -18.41 7.51 13.27
CA GLU A 149 -17.35 7.79 14.24
C GLU A 149 -16.23 8.65 13.60
N CYS A 150 -16.06 8.54 12.29
CA CYS A 150 -15.24 9.42 11.48
C CYS A 150 -15.91 9.70 10.13
N ARG A 151 -15.48 10.77 9.45
CA ARG A 151 -15.96 11.15 8.11
C ARG A 151 -15.00 10.71 7.02
N VAL A 152 -13.72 10.62 7.36
CA VAL A 152 -12.62 10.16 6.52
C VAL A 152 -11.81 9.19 7.36
N ALA A 153 -11.24 8.16 6.76
CA ALA A 153 -10.37 7.23 7.45
C ALA A 153 -9.13 6.91 6.61
N VAL A 154 -7.97 6.93 7.24
CA VAL A 154 -6.75 6.33 6.72
C VAL A 154 -6.69 4.90 7.21
N ALA A 155 -6.47 3.95 6.31
CA ALA A 155 -6.29 2.54 6.65
C ALA A 155 -5.11 1.96 5.87
N GLY A 156 -4.28 1.17 6.53
CA GLY A 156 -3.11 0.58 5.88
C GLY A 156 -2.40 -0.46 6.73
N GLY A 157 -1.15 -0.69 6.43
CA GLY A 157 -0.29 -1.59 7.20
C GLY A 157 1.16 -1.48 6.79
N VAL A 158 2.04 -1.95 7.65
CA VAL A 158 3.48 -1.94 7.47
C VAL A 158 4.09 -3.23 7.99
N ASN A 159 5.12 -3.70 7.32
CA ASN A 159 5.96 -4.81 7.75
C ASN A 159 7.40 -4.56 7.32
N LEU A 160 8.32 -4.60 8.27
CA LEU A 160 9.77 -4.57 8.03
C LEU A 160 10.44 -5.73 8.75
N ILE A 161 11.50 -6.25 8.14
CA ILE A 161 12.32 -7.33 8.68
C ILE A 161 13.65 -6.72 9.13
N LEU A 162 13.68 -6.21 10.33
CA LEU A 162 14.80 -5.42 10.85
C LEU A 162 15.85 -6.26 11.58
N HIS A 163 15.50 -7.51 11.93
CA HIS A 163 16.38 -8.38 12.72
C HIS A 163 16.46 -9.81 12.14
N PRO A 164 17.65 -10.45 12.08
CA PRO A 164 17.79 -11.81 11.55
C PRO A 164 16.98 -12.88 12.28
N MET A 165 16.61 -12.63 13.55
CA MET A 165 15.77 -13.53 14.34
C MET A 165 14.40 -13.74 13.71
N HIS A 166 13.88 -12.76 12.97
CA HIS A 166 12.63 -12.85 12.26
C HIS A 166 12.62 -14.03 11.28
N LEU A 167 13.56 -14.03 10.31
CA LEU A 167 13.70 -15.13 9.35
C LEU A 167 13.99 -16.47 10.03
N ARG A 168 14.76 -16.44 11.13
CA ARG A 168 15.02 -17.65 11.91
C ARG A 168 13.74 -18.24 12.51
N MET A 169 12.89 -17.42 13.13
CA MET A 169 11.63 -17.90 13.69
C MET A 169 10.70 -18.49 12.63
N LEU A 170 10.65 -17.89 11.44
CA LEU A 170 9.89 -18.42 10.31
C LEU A 170 10.48 -19.74 9.80
N ALA A 171 11.79 -19.85 9.72
CA ALA A 171 12.50 -21.06 9.33
C ALA A 171 12.29 -22.21 10.34
N ASP A 172 12.38 -21.94 11.63
CA ASP A 172 12.13 -22.93 12.70
C ASP A 172 10.70 -23.48 12.65
N ARG A 173 9.74 -22.69 12.13
CA ARG A 173 8.34 -23.10 11.90
C ARG A 173 8.10 -23.70 10.55
N GLN A 174 9.11 -23.84 9.70
CA GLN A 174 9.02 -24.34 8.33
C GLN A 174 7.98 -23.59 7.47
N MET A 175 7.91 -22.28 7.61
CA MET A 175 6.93 -21.44 6.91
C MET A 175 7.51 -20.81 5.63
N ILE A 176 8.82 -20.54 5.60
CA ILE A 176 9.47 -19.89 4.45
C ILE A 176 10.03 -20.91 3.47
N SER A 177 10.09 -20.52 2.18
CA SER A 177 10.65 -21.34 1.10
C SER A 177 12.17 -21.50 1.24
N HIS A 178 12.69 -22.62 0.78
CA HIS A 178 14.14 -22.84 0.64
C HIS A 178 14.73 -22.04 -0.54
N GLY A 179 13.88 -21.69 -1.51
CA GLY A 179 14.22 -20.92 -2.71
C GLY A 179 13.94 -19.43 -2.58
N ASP A 180 14.10 -18.74 -3.70
CA ASP A 180 13.90 -17.31 -3.87
C ASP A 180 12.53 -16.93 -4.48
N GLN A 181 11.66 -17.92 -4.68
CA GLN A 181 10.37 -17.76 -5.35
C GLN A 181 9.22 -18.16 -4.44
N CYS A 182 8.21 -17.31 -4.35
CA CYS A 182 6.94 -17.66 -3.74
C CYS A 182 6.04 -18.30 -4.83
N ARG A 183 5.89 -19.63 -4.78
CA ARG A 183 5.18 -20.43 -5.81
C ARG A 183 3.70 -20.57 -5.48
N SER A 184 2.98 -19.45 -5.47
CA SER A 184 1.52 -19.45 -5.22
C SER A 184 0.82 -20.39 -6.20
N PHE A 185 0.11 -21.39 -5.68
CA PHE A 185 -0.61 -22.46 -6.44
C PHE A 185 0.28 -23.42 -7.24
N GLY A 186 1.59 -23.26 -7.20
CA GLY A 186 2.54 -24.08 -7.98
C GLY A 186 2.77 -25.47 -7.38
N ALA A 187 3.19 -26.42 -8.22
CA ALA A 187 3.44 -27.83 -7.84
C ALA A 187 4.55 -27.95 -6.78
N ASP A 188 5.60 -27.13 -6.93
CA ASP A 188 6.78 -27.16 -6.04
C ASP A 188 6.68 -26.13 -4.90
N ALA A 189 5.47 -25.75 -4.52
CA ALA A 189 5.25 -24.82 -3.40
C ALA A 189 5.75 -25.44 -2.08
N ASP A 190 6.75 -24.80 -1.45
CA ASP A 190 7.42 -25.29 -0.23
C ASP A 190 7.39 -24.28 0.93
N GLY A 191 6.70 -23.16 0.75
CA GLY A 191 6.60 -22.06 1.69
C GLY A 191 6.59 -20.71 0.97
N PHE A 192 6.44 -19.61 1.72
CA PHE A 192 6.53 -18.27 1.15
C PHE A 192 7.96 -17.71 1.21
N VAL A 193 8.24 -16.77 0.35
CA VAL A 193 9.37 -15.85 0.51
C VAL A 193 8.85 -14.65 1.27
N ASP A 194 9.52 -14.28 2.35
CA ASP A 194 9.11 -13.16 3.19
C ASP A 194 9.37 -11.80 2.51
N GLY A 195 8.73 -10.73 2.99
CA GLY A 195 8.88 -9.42 2.34
C GLY A 195 8.56 -8.24 3.23
N GLU A 196 9.17 -7.12 2.89
CA GLU A 196 8.94 -5.82 3.50
C GLU A 196 7.94 -5.02 2.66
N GLY A 197 7.14 -4.21 3.31
CA GLY A 197 6.22 -3.32 2.62
C GLY A 197 5.45 -2.38 3.54
N VAL A 198 4.99 -1.29 2.95
CA VAL A 198 4.11 -0.32 3.59
C VAL A 198 3.08 0.17 2.57
N GLY A 199 1.86 0.39 3.01
CA GLY A 199 0.80 0.92 2.16
C GLY A 199 -0.33 1.52 2.98
N ALA A 200 -1.03 2.48 2.37
CA ALA A 200 -2.22 3.09 2.96
C ALA A 200 -3.23 3.48 1.88
N VAL A 201 -4.48 3.57 2.29
CA VAL A 201 -5.59 4.13 1.48
C VAL A 201 -6.36 5.15 2.29
N LEU A 202 -6.86 6.18 1.61
CA LEU A 202 -7.81 7.13 2.15
C LEU A 202 -9.23 6.68 1.80
N LEU A 203 -10.07 6.50 2.80
CA LEU A 203 -11.44 6.02 2.67
C LEU A 203 -12.44 7.09 3.04
N LYS A 204 -13.52 7.16 2.26
CA LYS A 204 -14.60 8.12 2.44
C LYS A 204 -15.92 7.52 1.95
N PRO A 205 -17.09 7.85 2.53
CA PRO A 205 -18.36 7.44 1.98
C PRO A 205 -18.51 7.89 0.53
N LEU A 206 -18.92 6.98 -0.38
CA LEU A 206 -18.97 7.25 -1.82
C LEU A 206 -19.73 8.55 -2.15
N SER A 207 -20.90 8.74 -1.54
CA SER A 207 -21.71 9.95 -1.78
C SER A 207 -21.03 11.26 -1.34
N ALA A 208 -20.17 11.19 -0.30
CA ALA A 208 -19.38 12.34 0.12
C ALA A 208 -18.20 12.57 -0.82
N ALA A 209 -17.53 11.51 -1.26
CA ALA A 209 -16.44 11.60 -2.22
C ALA A 209 -16.91 12.17 -3.58
N GLU A 210 -18.10 11.74 -4.05
CA GLU A 210 -18.71 12.28 -5.27
C GLU A 210 -19.11 13.75 -5.12
N ALA A 211 -19.69 14.12 -3.96
CA ALA A 211 -20.10 15.50 -3.67
C ALA A 211 -18.90 16.45 -3.57
N ASP A 212 -17.78 15.98 -3.01
CA ASP A 212 -16.56 16.77 -2.87
C ASP A 212 -15.69 16.75 -4.15
N GLY A 213 -16.09 15.98 -5.18
CA GLY A 213 -15.38 15.89 -6.46
C GLY A 213 -14.10 15.07 -6.38
N ASP A 214 -13.95 14.22 -5.37
CA ASP A 214 -12.75 13.43 -5.14
C ASP A 214 -12.43 12.49 -6.31
N ARG A 215 -11.15 12.19 -6.49
CA ARG A 215 -10.68 11.13 -7.36
C ARG A 215 -10.90 9.78 -6.68
N ILE A 216 -11.67 8.91 -7.31
CA ILE A 216 -12.06 7.61 -6.76
C ILE A 216 -11.38 6.50 -7.57
N TYR A 217 -10.51 5.71 -6.93
CA TYR A 217 -9.86 4.55 -7.56
C TYR A 217 -10.82 3.36 -7.69
N ALA A 218 -11.61 3.09 -6.66
CA ALA A 218 -12.57 2.00 -6.62
C ALA A 218 -13.56 2.17 -5.46
N VAL A 219 -14.57 1.29 -5.41
CA VAL A 219 -15.57 1.24 -4.35
C VAL A 219 -15.40 -0.04 -3.53
N LEU A 220 -15.18 0.07 -2.22
CA LEU A 220 -15.22 -1.06 -1.32
C LEU A 220 -16.69 -1.43 -1.05
N LYS A 221 -17.19 -2.45 -1.72
CA LYS A 221 -18.61 -2.88 -1.66
C LYS A 221 -18.94 -3.57 -0.36
N GLY A 222 -18.05 -4.44 0.09
CA GLY A 222 -18.26 -5.22 1.29
C GLY A 222 -16.96 -5.70 1.90
N SER A 223 -16.99 -5.89 3.19
CA SER A 223 -15.87 -6.42 3.96
C SER A 223 -16.36 -7.28 5.11
N ALA A 224 -15.60 -8.29 5.48
CA ALA A 224 -15.89 -9.13 6.64
C ALA A 224 -14.60 -9.67 7.25
N ILE A 225 -14.67 -9.95 8.55
CA ILE A 225 -13.64 -10.66 9.31
C ILE A 225 -14.29 -11.77 10.11
N ASN A 226 -13.56 -12.86 10.36
CA ASN A 226 -13.96 -13.91 11.29
C ASN A 226 -12.72 -14.63 11.86
N ALA A 227 -12.96 -15.60 12.75
CA ALA A 227 -11.93 -16.51 13.24
C ALA A 227 -12.13 -17.90 12.65
N GLY A 228 -11.01 -18.60 12.38
CA GLY A 228 -11.00 -19.98 11.85
C GLY A 228 -11.58 -21.03 12.79
N GLY A 229 -11.70 -20.72 14.08
CA GLY A 229 -12.14 -21.68 15.09
C GLY A 229 -11.13 -22.83 15.30
N ARG A 230 -11.58 -23.94 15.85
CA ARG A 230 -10.71 -25.08 16.14
C ARG A 230 -10.49 -25.92 14.87
N THR A 231 -9.23 -26.21 14.58
CA THR A 231 -8.79 -27.11 13.50
C THR A 231 -7.91 -28.23 14.06
N SER A 232 -7.26 -29.01 13.19
CA SER A 232 -6.29 -30.05 13.60
C SER A 232 -4.99 -29.48 14.20
N GLY A 233 -4.68 -28.19 13.95
CA GLY A 233 -3.51 -27.48 14.48
C GLY A 233 -3.76 -25.97 14.53
N TYR A 234 -3.06 -25.25 15.41
CA TYR A 234 -3.27 -23.80 15.62
C TYR A 234 -3.06 -22.96 14.33
N THR A 235 -2.10 -23.36 13.50
CA THR A 235 -1.79 -22.65 12.24
C THR A 235 -2.44 -23.25 11.00
N VAL A 236 -3.24 -24.35 11.17
CA VAL A 236 -3.92 -25.01 10.05
C VAL A 236 -5.15 -24.20 9.64
N PRO A 237 -5.26 -23.76 8.37
CA PRO A 237 -6.40 -22.99 7.90
C PRO A 237 -7.72 -23.78 7.96
N ASN A 238 -8.84 -23.09 8.07
CA ASN A 238 -10.18 -23.66 8.06
C ASN A 238 -10.94 -23.24 6.79
N PRO A 239 -11.13 -24.12 5.79
CA PRO A 239 -11.79 -23.77 4.53
C PRO A 239 -13.24 -23.33 4.72
N THR A 240 -13.96 -23.87 5.72
CA THR A 240 -15.33 -23.47 6.03
C THR A 240 -15.38 -22.03 6.54
N ALA A 241 -14.50 -21.67 7.47
CA ALA A 241 -14.41 -20.29 7.98
C ALA A 241 -13.98 -19.30 6.90
N GLN A 242 -13.06 -19.71 6.00
CA GLN A 242 -12.70 -18.92 4.83
C GLN A 242 -13.90 -18.71 3.90
N ALA A 243 -14.67 -19.74 3.61
CA ALA A 243 -15.90 -19.61 2.81
C ALA A 243 -16.92 -18.68 3.47
N GLU A 244 -17.09 -18.78 4.79
CA GLU A 244 -18.03 -17.93 5.55
C GLU A 244 -17.67 -16.45 5.51
N VAL A 245 -16.38 -16.10 5.67
CA VAL A 245 -15.95 -14.69 5.61
C VAL A 245 -16.12 -14.12 4.21
N ILE A 246 -15.82 -14.89 3.16
CA ILE A 246 -16.00 -14.49 1.77
C ILE A 246 -17.49 -14.23 1.48
N ARG A 247 -18.37 -15.20 1.83
CA ARG A 247 -19.83 -15.02 1.69
C ARG A 247 -20.36 -13.84 2.49
N ALA A 248 -19.83 -13.62 3.69
CA ALA A 248 -20.25 -12.49 4.52
C ALA A 248 -19.90 -11.15 3.88
N ALA A 249 -18.71 -11.01 3.30
CA ALA A 249 -18.30 -9.81 2.57
C ALA A 249 -19.18 -9.57 1.33
N MET A 250 -19.43 -10.61 0.51
CA MET A 250 -20.30 -10.52 -0.66
C MET A 250 -21.73 -10.14 -0.27
N ARG A 251 -22.32 -10.76 0.78
CA ARG A 251 -23.67 -10.40 1.27
C ARG A 251 -23.74 -8.96 1.77
N ARG A 252 -22.75 -8.50 2.55
CA ARG A 252 -22.70 -7.10 3.03
C ARG A 252 -22.64 -6.11 1.87
N GLY A 253 -21.87 -6.46 0.83
CA GLY A 253 -21.75 -5.66 -0.40
C GLY A 253 -22.93 -5.80 -1.36
N GLN A 254 -23.88 -6.70 -1.10
CA GLN A 254 -24.96 -7.06 -2.04
C GLN A 254 -24.41 -7.43 -3.43
N VAL A 255 -23.32 -8.19 -3.44
CA VAL A 255 -22.62 -8.62 -4.66
C VAL A 255 -23.04 -10.04 -5.03
N ASP A 256 -23.49 -10.22 -6.26
CA ASP A 256 -23.72 -11.53 -6.86
C ASP A 256 -22.34 -12.16 -7.17
N PRO A 257 -22.02 -13.35 -6.63
CA PRO A 257 -20.76 -14.04 -6.89
C PRO A 257 -20.42 -14.18 -8.37
N ARG A 258 -21.44 -14.32 -9.25
CA ARG A 258 -21.27 -14.43 -10.70
C ARG A 258 -20.64 -13.18 -11.35
N THR A 259 -20.69 -12.05 -10.66
CA THR A 259 -20.12 -10.77 -11.13
C THR A 259 -18.68 -10.55 -10.65
N VAL A 260 -18.14 -11.41 -9.78
CA VAL A 260 -16.75 -11.37 -9.35
C VAL A 260 -15.91 -12.14 -10.36
N THR A 261 -15.04 -11.44 -11.06
CA THR A 261 -14.23 -11.98 -12.17
C THR A 261 -12.76 -12.12 -11.84
N TYR A 262 -12.33 -11.62 -10.67
CA TYR A 262 -10.99 -11.80 -10.16
C TYR A 262 -10.99 -12.04 -8.65
N VAL A 263 -10.08 -12.88 -8.17
CA VAL A 263 -9.76 -13.04 -6.74
C VAL A 263 -8.27 -12.87 -6.54
N GLU A 264 -7.90 -11.85 -5.81
CA GLU A 264 -6.58 -11.74 -5.21
C GLU A 264 -6.56 -12.61 -3.98
N ALA A 265 -6.01 -13.79 -4.10
CA ALA A 265 -6.00 -14.80 -3.06
C ALA A 265 -4.92 -14.53 -2.01
N HIS A 266 -5.04 -15.17 -0.86
CA HIS A 266 -3.97 -15.18 0.11
C HIS A 266 -2.72 -15.88 -0.44
N GLY A 267 -2.86 -17.05 -1.08
CA GLY A 267 -1.89 -17.68 -1.99
C GLY A 267 -0.44 -17.60 -1.53
N THR A 268 -0.12 -18.23 -0.40
CA THR A 268 1.22 -18.15 0.23
C THR A 268 2.26 -19.09 -0.37
N GLY A 269 1.88 -19.95 -1.33
CA GLY A 269 2.79 -20.94 -1.90
C GLY A 269 3.16 -22.04 -0.90
N THR A 270 2.26 -22.39 0.00
CA THR A 270 2.47 -23.49 0.95
C THR A 270 1.76 -24.76 0.46
N PRO A 271 2.35 -25.95 0.63
CA PRO A 271 1.79 -27.20 0.13
C PRO A 271 0.37 -27.47 0.59
N LEU A 272 0.02 -27.06 1.80
CA LEU A 272 -1.28 -27.28 2.42
C LEU A 272 -2.22 -26.08 2.31
N GLY A 273 -1.69 -24.84 2.39
CA GLY A 273 -2.50 -23.63 2.49
C GLY A 273 -3.29 -23.33 1.22
N ASP A 274 -2.62 -23.40 0.08
CA ASP A 274 -3.22 -23.06 -1.21
C ASP A 274 -4.38 -24.01 -1.60
N PRO A 275 -4.26 -25.36 -1.47
CA PRO A 275 -5.40 -26.26 -1.69
C PRO A 275 -6.58 -26.00 -0.75
N ILE A 276 -6.32 -25.68 0.53
CA ILE A 276 -7.37 -25.35 1.51
C ILE A 276 -8.09 -24.06 1.11
N GLU A 277 -7.36 -23.04 0.66
CA GLU A 277 -7.95 -21.77 0.21
C GLU A 277 -8.84 -22.00 -1.02
N ILE A 278 -8.39 -22.77 -2.02
CA ILE A 278 -9.21 -23.12 -3.19
C ILE A 278 -10.47 -23.88 -2.77
N ALA A 279 -10.38 -24.77 -1.79
CA ALA A 279 -11.58 -25.45 -1.26
C ALA A 279 -12.55 -24.47 -0.59
N GLY A 280 -12.03 -23.50 0.17
CA GLY A 280 -12.81 -22.41 0.78
C GLY A 280 -13.48 -21.52 -0.26
N LEU A 281 -12.75 -21.09 -1.30
CA LEU A 281 -13.27 -20.32 -2.43
C LEU A 281 -14.37 -21.07 -3.18
N ARG A 282 -14.14 -22.35 -3.51
CA ARG A 282 -15.14 -23.21 -4.16
C ARG A 282 -16.43 -23.25 -3.35
N GLU A 283 -16.31 -23.41 -2.03
CA GLU A 283 -17.48 -23.45 -1.15
C GLU A 283 -18.16 -22.07 -1.08
N ALA A 284 -17.40 -20.97 -1.05
CA ALA A 284 -17.94 -19.60 -1.00
C ALA A 284 -18.80 -19.24 -2.23
N PHE A 285 -18.45 -19.76 -3.40
CA PHE A 285 -19.13 -19.47 -4.67
C PHE A 285 -20.23 -20.48 -5.02
N ARG A 286 -20.60 -21.41 -4.12
CA ARG A 286 -21.76 -22.27 -4.28
C ARG A 286 -23.06 -21.50 -4.03
N ASP A 287 -24.03 -21.69 -4.90
CA ASP A 287 -25.39 -21.22 -4.71
C ASP A 287 -26.23 -22.12 -3.78
N GLU A 288 -27.46 -21.74 -3.52
CA GLU A 288 -28.40 -22.51 -2.68
C GLU A 288 -28.75 -23.90 -3.24
N SER A 289 -28.57 -24.11 -4.57
CA SER A 289 -28.78 -25.41 -5.21
C SER A 289 -27.57 -26.34 -5.10
N GLY A 290 -26.43 -25.81 -4.58
CA GLY A 290 -25.17 -26.53 -4.52
C GLY A 290 -24.35 -26.46 -5.81
N ALA A 291 -24.85 -25.74 -6.85
CA ALA A 291 -24.10 -25.47 -8.06
C ALA A 291 -23.05 -24.40 -7.77
N VAL A 292 -21.88 -24.52 -8.38
CA VAL A 292 -20.83 -23.52 -8.25
C VAL A 292 -21.10 -22.41 -9.26
N SER A 293 -21.47 -21.22 -8.74
CA SER A 293 -21.71 -20.04 -9.54
C SER A 293 -20.39 -19.37 -9.90
N GLY A 294 -20.14 -19.14 -11.18
CA GLY A 294 -18.97 -18.45 -11.67
C GLY A 294 -19.29 -17.48 -12.79
N ALA A 295 -18.37 -16.60 -13.11
CA ALA A 295 -18.48 -15.62 -14.18
C ALA A 295 -18.87 -16.29 -15.49
N GLY A 296 -19.93 -15.81 -16.13
CA GLY A 296 -20.46 -16.37 -17.37
C GLY A 296 -19.38 -16.45 -18.45
N GLY A 297 -19.13 -17.69 -18.92
CA GLY A 297 -18.35 -17.98 -20.12
C GLY A 297 -16.82 -17.89 -20.03
N GLY A 298 -16.23 -17.20 -19.05
CA GLY A 298 -14.77 -16.96 -18.99
C GLY A 298 -14.07 -17.39 -17.68
N GLY A 299 -14.84 -17.80 -16.67
CA GLY A 299 -14.29 -18.15 -15.35
C GLY A 299 -13.86 -16.92 -14.54
N CYS A 300 -13.61 -17.15 -13.24
CA CYS A 300 -13.03 -16.16 -12.34
C CYS A 300 -11.54 -16.40 -12.25
N ALA A 301 -10.72 -15.41 -12.60
CA ALA A 301 -9.28 -15.50 -12.48
C ALA A 301 -8.85 -15.43 -11.00
N ILE A 302 -7.83 -16.20 -10.64
CA ILE A 302 -7.19 -16.17 -9.31
C ILE A 302 -5.72 -15.85 -9.49
N GLY A 303 -5.19 -14.93 -8.66
CA GLY A 303 -3.77 -14.63 -8.60
C GLY A 303 -3.31 -14.30 -7.20
N SER A 304 -2.03 -14.17 -7.00
CA SER A 304 -1.42 -13.68 -5.76
C SER A 304 -0.21 -12.80 -6.03
N LEU A 305 -0.23 -11.59 -5.45
CA LEU A 305 0.88 -10.64 -5.51
C LEU A 305 2.16 -11.21 -4.88
N LYS A 306 2.02 -12.15 -3.97
CA LYS A 306 3.16 -12.76 -3.27
C LYS A 306 4.16 -13.43 -4.20
N SER A 307 3.70 -13.91 -5.36
CA SER A 307 4.59 -14.44 -6.39
C SER A 307 5.55 -13.39 -6.97
N ASN A 308 5.23 -12.10 -6.85
CA ASN A 308 6.01 -10.98 -7.37
C ASN A 308 6.94 -10.37 -6.31
N ILE A 309 6.42 -10.10 -5.11
CA ILE A 309 7.12 -9.30 -4.09
C ILE A 309 7.32 -10.04 -2.75
N GLY A 310 6.92 -11.31 -2.66
CA GLY A 310 6.96 -12.06 -1.41
C GLY A 310 5.73 -11.80 -0.52
N HIS A 311 5.75 -12.38 0.67
CA HIS A 311 4.68 -12.24 1.66
C HIS A 311 4.98 -11.09 2.61
N LEU A 312 4.31 -9.97 2.46
CA LEU A 312 4.53 -8.77 3.28
C LEU A 312 3.82 -8.85 4.65
N GLU A 313 3.56 -10.04 5.15
CA GLU A 313 2.96 -10.32 6.46
C GLU A 313 1.79 -9.37 6.81
N SER A 314 1.94 -8.49 7.83
CA SER A 314 0.89 -7.53 8.22
C SER A 314 0.52 -6.54 7.10
N ALA A 315 1.43 -6.21 6.18
CA ALA A 315 1.19 -5.36 5.04
C ALA A 315 0.66 -6.09 3.79
N ALA A 316 0.59 -7.44 3.80
CA ALA A 316 0.21 -8.22 2.63
C ALA A 316 -1.17 -7.83 2.08
N GLY A 317 -2.13 -7.57 2.95
CA GLY A 317 -3.50 -7.22 2.55
C GLY A 317 -3.61 -5.85 1.88
N ILE A 318 -2.89 -4.84 2.37
CA ILE A 318 -2.91 -3.51 1.73
C ILE A 318 -2.17 -3.52 0.39
N ALA A 319 -1.10 -4.29 0.26
CA ALA A 319 -0.41 -4.49 -1.00
C ALA A 319 -1.31 -5.21 -2.04
N ALA A 320 -2.05 -6.24 -1.60
CA ALA A 320 -3.06 -6.91 -2.42
C ALA A 320 -4.16 -5.94 -2.89
N LEU A 321 -4.64 -5.07 -2.02
CA LEU A 321 -5.59 -4.02 -2.38
C LEU A 321 -4.98 -3.05 -3.41
N ALA A 322 -3.75 -2.59 -3.21
CA ALA A 322 -3.06 -1.71 -4.17
C ALA A 322 -2.93 -2.35 -5.55
N LYS A 323 -2.57 -3.66 -5.64
CA LYS A 323 -2.56 -4.41 -6.90
C LYS A 323 -3.93 -4.37 -7.58
N VAL A 324 -5.00 -4.68 -6.86
CA VAL A 324 -6.37 -4.69 -7.42
C VAL A 324 -6.77 -3.30 -7.91
N LEU A 325 -6.42 -2.23 -7.19
CA LEU A 325 -6.66 -0.85 -7.64
C LEU A 325 -5.93 -0.55 -8.95
N MET A 326 -4.68 -1.00 -9.09
CA MET A 326 -3.93 -0.82 -10.35
C MET A 326 -4.51 -1.67 -11.49
N GLN A 327 -4.93 -2.91 -11.22
CA GLN A 327 -5.64 -3.73 -12.20
C GLN A 327 -6.92 -3.06 -12.70
N LEU A 328 -7.71 -2.45 -11.81
CA LEU A 328 -8.92 -1.70 -12.19
C LEU A 328 -8.58 -0.46 -13.01
N LYS A 329 -7.53 0.28 -12.62
CA LYS A 329 -7.06 1.48 -13.31
C LYS A 329 -6.61 1.18 -14.74
N HIS A 330 -5.81 0.11 -14.92
CA HIS A 330 -5.24 -0.26 -16.22
C HIS A 330 -6.12 -1.21 -17.03
N GLY A 331 -7.13 -1.84 -16.41
CA GLY A 331 -8.00 -2.80 -17.08
C GLY A 331 -7.30 -4.10 -17.48
N VAL A 332 -6.28 -4.53 -16.72
CA VAL A 332 -5.41 -5.68 -17.01
C VAL A 332 -5.33 -6.62 -15.80
N LEU A 333 -5.33 -7.91 -16.06
CA LEU A 333 -5.01 -8.96 -15.08
C LEU A 333 -3.56 -9.43 -15.34
N PRO A 334 -2.61 -9.07 -14.47
CA PRO A 334 -1.23 -9.56 -14.58
C PRO A 334 -1.12 -11.01 -14.12
N PRO A 335 -0.06 -11.75 -14.55
CA PRO A 335 0.13 -13.14 -14.17
C PRO A 335 0.46 -13.31 -12.69
N SER A 336 0.05 -14.46 -12.14
CA SER A 336 0.60 -15.03 -10.91
C SER A 336 1.81 -15.86 -11.31
N LEU A 337 3.00 -15.43 -10.91
CA LEU A 337 4.26 -16.04 -11.33
C LEU A 337 4.48 -17.41 -10.68
N HIS A 338 5.36 -18.22 -11.26
CA HIS A 338 5.83 -19.51 -10.72
C HIS A 338 4.74 -20.57 -10.51
N SER A 339 3.67 -20.51 -11.32
CA SER A 339 2.52 -21.43 -11.27
C SER A 339 2.28 -22.17 -12.58
N ALA A 340 3.31 -22.32 -13.45
CA ALA A 340 3.19 -22.98 -14.74
C ALA A 340 2.66 -24.42 -14.58
N GLU A 341 3.17 -25.17 -13.60
CA GLU A 341 2.61 -26.43 -13.13
C GLU A 341 1.86 -26.21 -11.82
N LEU A 342 0.58 -26.55 -11.79
CA LEU A 342 -0.25 -26.36 -10.61
C LEU A 342 -0.04 -27.48 -9.60
N ASN A 343 -0.18 -27.15 -8.32
CA ASN A 343 -0.18 -28.11 -7.22
C ASN A 343 -1.22 -29.21 -7.50
N PRO A 344 -0.83 -30.50 -7.52
CA PRO A 344 -1.71 -31.61 -7.85
C PRO A 344 -2.91 -31.77 -6.89
N ASP A 345 -2.82 -31.22 -5.68
CA ASP A 345 -3.91 -31.22 -4.70
C ASP A 345 -4.97 -30.13 -4.98
N ILE A 346 -4.75 -29.27 -6.00
CA ILE A 346 -5.69 -28.24 -6.44
C ILE A 346 -6.53 -28.74 -7.62
N ASP A 347 -7.78 -29.13 -7.36
CA ASP A 347 -8.76 -29.48 -8.40
C ASP A 347 -9.64 -28.28 -8.77
N LEU A 348 -9.31 -27.61 -9.88
CA LEU A 348 -10.10 -26.50 -10.43
C LEU A 348 -11.22 -26.96 -11.36
N SER A 349 -11.28 -28.25 -11.77
CA SER A 349 -12.23 -28.75 -12.78
C SER A 349 -13.70 -28.58 -12.41
N LYS A 350 -13.99 -28.50 -11.10
CA LYS A 350 -15.35 -28.32 -10.55
C LYS A 350 -15.55 -26.94 -9.92
N THR A 351 -14.80 -25.96 -10.39
CA THR A 351 -14.82 -24.58 -9.88
C THR A 351 -15.00 -23.61 -11.04
N PRO A 352 -15.41 -22.37 -10.78
CA PRO A 352 -15.41 -21.32 -11.80
C PRO A 352 -14.02 -20.68 -11.97
N PHE A 353 -13.01 -21.16 -11.25
CA PHE A 353 -11.73 -20.50 -11.13
C PHE A 353 -10.70 -21.03 -12.13
N ARG A 354 -9.79 -20.14 -12.50
CA ARG A 354 -8.54 -20.45 -13.20
C ARG A 354 -7.40 -19.63 -12.58
N VAL A 355 -6.23 -20.20 -12.46
CA VAL A 355 -5.03 -19.43 -12.07
C VAL A 355 -4.63 -18.55 -13.24
N GLN A 356 -4.40 -17.27 -12.97
CA GLN A 356 -3.98 -16.30 -13.97
C GLN A 356 -2.49 -16.48 -14.23
N GLN A 357 -2.13 -17.08 -15.35
CA GLN A 357 -0.74 -17.42 -15.72
C GLN A 357 -0.15 -16.47 -16.76
N GLU A 358 -0.99 -15.76 -17.50
CA GLU A 358 -0.58 -14.81 -18.54
C GLU A 358 -1.26 -13.46 -18.32
N ALA A 359 -0.67 -12.38 -18.82
CA ALA A 359 -1.31 -11.08 -18.77
C ALA A 359 -2.46 -11.00 -19.78
N GLU A 360 -3.64 -10.53 -19.33
CA GLU A 360 -4.79 -10.38 -20.21
C GLU A 360 -5.62 -9.14 -19.88
N PRO A 361 -6.39 -8.61 -20.84
CA PRO A 361 -7.35 -7.54 -20.57
C PRO A 361 -8.41 -8.01 -19.56
N TRP A 362 -8.66 -7.20 -18.54
CA TRP A 362 -9.75 -7.45 -17.60
C TRP A 362 -11.08 -6.95 -18.16
N THR A 363 -11.86 -7.84 -18.77
CA THR A 363 -13.16 -7.52 -19.36
C THR A 363 -14.24 -7.41 -18.29
N ARG A 364 -15.28 -6.58 -18.56
CA ARG A 364 -16.44 -6.49 -17.70
C ARG A 364 -17.37 -7.69 -17.93
N PRO A 365 -17.91 -8.32 -16.86
CA PRO A 365 -18.78 -9.46 -17.02
C PRO A 365 -20.16 -9.05 -17.57
N VAL A 366 -20.68 -9.84 -18.51
CA VAL A 366 -22.02 -9.73 -19.05
C VAL A 366 -22.85 -10.93 -18.59
N LEU A 367 -23.91 -10.68 -17.84
CA LEU A 367 -24.82 -11.71 -17.35
C LEU A 367 -26.22 -11.48 -17.89
N ARG A 368 -26.99 -12.55 -18.02
CA ARG A 368 -28.42 -12.46 -18.32
C ARG A 368 -29.22 -12.20 -17.06
N ASP A 369 -30.08 -11.20 -17.10
CA ASP A 369 -31.05 -10.91 -16.06
C ASP A 369 -32.20 -11.93 -16.06
N ARG A 370 -33.19 -11.73 -15.16
CA ARG A 370 -34.35 -12.63 -15.06
C ARG A 370 -35.24 -12.60 -16.32
N ASP A 371 -35.15 -11.54 -17.10
CA ASP A 371 -35.91 -11.35 -18.35
C ASP A 371 -35.13 -11.82 -19.59
N GLY A 372 -33.93 -12.41 -19.38
CA GLY A 372 -33.05 -12.93 -20.44
C GLY A 372 -32.24 -11.85 -21.17
N ARG A 373 -32.27 -10.59 -20.71
CA ARG A 373 -31.49 -9.48 -21.29
C ARG A 373 -30.05 -9.54 -20.79
N GLU A 374 -29.13 -9.24 -21.68
CA GLU A 374 -27.72 -9.11 -21.33
C GLU A 374 -27.47 -7.78 -20.60
N VAL A 375 -26.86 -7.87 -19.41
CA VAL A 375 -26.50 -6.74 -18.57
C VAL A 375 -25.02 -6.79 -18.27
N GLU A 376 -24.30 -5.72 -18.61
CA GLU A 376 -22.90 -5.54 -18.29
C GLU A 376 -22.76 -5.04 -16.83
N PHE A 377 -21.95 -5.74 -16.06
CA PHE A 377 -21.60 -5.37 -14.68
C PHE A 377 -20.21 -4.73 -14.61
N PRO A 378 -19.94 -3.88 -13.60
CA PRO A 378 -18.59 -3.37 -13.36
C PRO A 378 -17.63 -4.51 -12.99
N ARG A 379 -16.34 -4.30 -13.24
CA ARG A 379 -15.28 -5.22 -12.78
C ARG A 379 -15.34 -5.32 -11.26
N ARG A 380 -15.24 -6.54 -10.73
CA ARG A 380 -15.23 -6.81 -9.29
C ARG A 380 -14.16 -7.81 -8.92
N ALA A 381 -13.46 -7.52 -7.84
CA ALA A 381 -12.49 -8.43 -7.25
C ALA A 381 -12.86 -8.79 -5.80
N GLY A 382 -12.59 -10.04 -5.41
CA GLY A 382 -12.44 -10.44 -4.01
C GLY A 382 -10.97 -10.36 -3.60
N ILE A 383 -10.69 -9.94 -2.36
CA ILE A 383 -9.33 -9.93 -1.80
C ILE A 383 -9.35 -10.67 -0.47
N SER A 384 -8.54 -11.71 -0.36
CA SER A 384 -8.43 -12.55 0.83
C SER A 384 -7.12 -12.34 1.56
N SER A 385 -7.18 -12.30 2.89
CA SER A 385 -5.98 -12.35 3.73
C SER A 385 -6.28 -13.18 4.97
N PHE A 386 -5.49 -14.23 5.19
CA PHE A 386 -5.71 -15.23 6.24
C PHE A 386 -4.50 -15.28 7.17
N GLY A 387 -4.69 -14.89 8.43
CA GLY A 387 -3.62 -14.85 9.42
C GLY A 387 -3.28 -16.22 9.98
N GLY A 388 -2.01 -16.44 10.28
CA GLY A 388 -1.47 -17.71 10.77
C GLY A 388 -2.07 -18.25 12.10
N GLY A 389 -2.92 -17.49 12.78
CA GLY A 389 -3.71 -17.91 13.96
C GLY A 389 -5.20 -18.08 13.66
N GLY A 390 -5.59 -18.05 12.37
CA GLY A 390 -6.97 -18.21 11.93
C GLY A 390 -7.78 -16.91 11.90
N ALA A 391 -7.17 -15.75 12.03
CA ALA A 391 -7.85 -14.46 11.80
C ALA A 391 -7.98 -14.23 10.30
N ASN A 392 -9.21 -14.24 9.77
CA ASN A 392 -9.50 -14.11 8.36
C ASN A 392 -10.14 -12.77 8.04
N ALA A 393 -9.76 -12.18 6.92
CA ALA A 393 -10.36 -10.98 6.37
C ALA A 393 -10.63 -11.16 4.86
N HIS A 394 -11.74 -10.60 4.39
CA HIS A 394 -12.08 -10.55 2.97
C HIS A 394 -12.74 -9.22 2.61
N LEU A 395 -12.32 -8.65 1.48
CA LEU A 395 -12.89 -7.45 0.89
C LEU A 395 -13.50 -7.78 -0.48
N VAL A 396 -14.52 -7.02 -0.88
CA VAL A 396 -15.05 -6.99 -2.24
C VAL A 396 -14.90 -5.58 -2.79
N VAL A 397 -14.14 -5.44 -3.87
CA VAL A 397 -13.80 -4.18 -4.53
C VAL A 397 -14.51 -4.12 -5.88
N GLU A 398 -15.07 -2.96 -6.22
CA GLU A 398 -15.82 -2.70 -7.46
C GLU A 398 -15.19 -1.52 -8.21
N GLU A 399 -15.10 -1.63 -9.51
CA GLU A 399 -14.72 -0.56 -10.42
C GLU A 399 -15.63 0.67 -10.21
N TYR A 400 -15.03 1.85 -10.03
CA TYR A 400 -15.74 3.12 -10.07
C TYR A 400 -15.74 3.64 -11.50
N ARG A 401 -16.94 4.00 -12.01
CA ARG A 401 -17.10 4.60 -13.33
C ARG A 401 -17.33 6.09 -13.17
N ASP A 402 -16.30 6.87 -13.45
CA ASP A 402 -16.41 8.32 -13.42
C ASP A 402 -17.18 8.80 -14.66
N SER A 403 -18.36 9.35 -14.42
CA SER A 403 -19.21 9.93 -15.49
C SER A 403 -19.00 11.44 -15.66
N ARG A 404 -18.16 12.06 -14.86
CA ARG A 404 -17.88 13.49 -14.92
C ARG A 404 -17.11 13.83 -16.21
N PRO A 405 -17.44 14.95 -16.87
CA PRO A 405 -16.67 15.39 -18.03
C PRO A 405 -15.23 15.73 -17.61
N ARG A 406 -14.26 15.30 -18.41
CA ARG A 406 -12.86 15.67 -18.18
C ARG A 406 -12.67 17.16 -18.50
N THR A 407 -11.89 17.84 -17.67
CA THR A 407 -11.43 19.20 -17.96
C THR A 407 -10.63 19.20 -19.26
N ARG A 408 -10.92 20.14 -20.16
CA ARG A 408 -10.11 20.36 -21.35
C ARG A 408 -9.21 21.55 -21.09
N ASP A 409 -7.97 21.52 -21.62
CA ASP A 409 -7.11 22.69 -21.61
C ASP A 409 -7.80 23.83 -22.37
N GLY A 410 -8.13 24.90 -21.63
CA GLY A 410 -8.78 26.09 -22.19
C GLY A 410 -7.78 27.04 -22.87
N GLY A 411 -6.48 26.75 -22.80
CA GLY A 411 -5.41 27.64 -23.29
C GLY A 411 -5.15 28.87 -22.43
N ASP A 412 -5.86 29.01 -21.33
CA ASP A 412 -5.66 30.10 -20.37
C ASP A 412 -4.39 29.89 -19.55
N ALA A 413 -3.78 31.00 -19.09
CA ALA A 413 -2.63 30.95 -18.22
C ALA A 413 -3.06 30.50 -16.81
N GLU A 414 -2.26 29.61 -16.21
CA GLU A 414 -2.47 29.09 -14.86
C GLU A 414 -1.31 29.47 -13.93
N LEU A 415 -1.60 29.62 -12.63
CA LEU A 415 -0.59 29.83 -11.61
C LEU A 415 -0.05 28.50 -11.11
N ILE A 416 1.22 28.25 -11.37
CA ILE A 416 1.96 27.08 -10.87
C ILE A 416 2.66 27.48 -9.56
N VAL A 417 2.50 26.66 -8.52
CA VAL A 417 3.07 26.90 -7.18
C VAL A 417 3.77 25.65 -6.67
N LEU A 418 4.95 25.81 -6.07
CA LEU A 418 5.68 24.76 -5.37
C LEU A 418 6.19 25.27 -4.04
N SER A 419 6.28 24.42 -3.04
CA SER A 419 6.95 24.77 -1.79
C SER A 419 7.71 23.59 -1.18
N ALA A 420 8.73 23.92 -0.39
CA ALA A 420 9.54 22.96 0.35
C ALA A 420 10.08 23.60 1.65
N LEU A 421 10.71 22.80 2.52
CA LEU A 421 11.35 23.33 3.73
C LEU A 421 12.65 24.08 3.46
N THR A 422 13.38 23.69 2.42
CA THR A 422 14.64 24.33 2.01
C THR A 422 14.66 24.53 0.50
N GLU A 423 15.53 25.43 0.05
CA GLU A 423 15.72 25.70 -1.37
C GLU A 423 16.26 24.47 -2.10
N GLU A 424 17.15 23.69 -1.49
CA GLU A 424 17.66 22.43 -2.03
C GLU A 424 16.53 21.44 -2.32
N ARG A 425 15.62 21.24 -1.35
CA ARG A 425 14.44 20.38 -1.50
C ARG A 425 13.49 20.90 -2.57
N LEU A 426 13.32 22.23 -2.65
CA LEU A 426 12.48 22.83 -3.68
C LEU A 426 13.03 22.58 -5.09
N ARG A 427 14.35 22.69 -5.27
CA ARG A 427 15.02 22.36 -6.56
C ARG A 427 14.88 20.89 -6.92
N ALA A 428 15.08 19.99 -5.95
CA ALA A 428 14.86 18.55 -6.15
C ALA A 428 13.41 18.28 -6.57
N TYR A 429 12.44 18.85 -5.86
CA TYR A 429 11.02 18.70 -6.19
C TYR A 429 10.67 19.26 -7.57
N ALA A 430 11.25 20.39 -7.97
CA ALA A 430 11.07 20.95 -9.31
C ALA A 430 11.60 19.98 -10.40
N GLY A 431 12.74 19.33 -10.17
CA GLY A 431 13.31 18.33 -11.06
C GLY A 431 12.41 17.10 -11.20
N GLU A 432 11.92 16.56 -10.09
CA GLU A 432 10.98 15.42 -10.06
C GLU A 432 9.68 15.73 -10.81
N LEU A 433 9.10 16.91 -10.55
CA LEU A 433 7.87 17.35 -11.23
C LEU A 433 8.09 17.58 -12.73
N ALA A 434 9.24 18.15 -13.13
CA ALA A 434 9.58 18.32 -14.54
C ALA A 434 9.73 16.97 -15.25
N GLY A 435 10.38 15.98 -14.60
CA GLY A 435 10.47 14.60 -15.08
C GLY A 435 9.10 13.94 -15.22
N PHE A 436 8.26 14.05 -14.19
CA PHE A 436 6.90 13.52 -14.21
C PHE A 436 6.05 14.08 -15.37
N LEU A 437 6.08 15.40 -15.59
CA LEU A 437 5.36 16.04 -16.68
C LEU A 437 5.97 15.69 -18.07
N GLY A 438 7.27 15.38 -18.12
CA GLY A 438 7.96 14.94 -19.32
C GLY A 438 7.53 13.55 -19.79
N ARG A 439 7.45 12.62 -18.86
CA ARG A 439 7.05 11.23 -19.13
C ARG A 439 5.64 11.07 -19.71
N ARG A 440 4.79 12.08 -19.63
CA ARG A 440 3.39 12.04 -20.09
C ARG A 440 3.14 12.74 -21.41
N SER A 441 4.18 13.21 -22.08
CA SER A 441 4.07 13.97 -23.32
C SER A 441 4.06 13.10 -24.58
N ALA A 442 4.47 11.84 -24.52
CA ALA A 442 4.63 10.98 -25.69
C ALA A 442 3.65 9.79 -25.67
N THR A 443 3.29 9.33 -26.78
CA THR A 443 2.62 8.14 -27.36
C THR A 443 1.70 7.23 -26.53
N GLY A 444 1.65 7.23 -25.23
CA GLY A 444 0.70 6.41 -24.43
C GLY A 444 0.92 4.89 -24.44
N VAL A 445 2.13 4.43 -24.71
CA VAL A 445 2.50 3.00 -24.74
C VAL A 445 2.81 2.51 -23.32
N SER A 446 2.20 1.41 -22.88
CA SER A 446 2.42 0.86 -21.55
C SER A 446 3.76 0.11 -21.43
N LEU A 447 4.29 -0.04 -20.19
CA LEU A 447 5.49 -0.87 -19.94
C LEU A 447 5.36 -2.29 -20.52
N MET A 448 4.16 -2.88 -20.41
CA MET A 448 3.88 -4.20 -20.96
C MET A 448 3.96 -4.22 -22.48
N GLU A 449 3.53 -3.15 -23.13
CA GLU A 449 3.62 -3.02 -24.59
C GLU A 449 5.05 -2.74 -25.03
N CYS A 450 5.80 -1.92 -24.27
CA CYS A 450 7.24 -1.72 -24.47
C CYS A 450 7.99 -3.06 -24.35
N ALA A 451 7.76 -3.81 -23.28
CA ALA A 451 8.41 -5.10 -23.06
C ALA A 451 8.05 -6.11 -24.13
N ARG A 452 6.78 -6.18 -24.55
CA ARG A 452 6.35 -7.07 -25.65
C ARG A 452 7.01 -6.69 -26.96
N THR A 453 7.02 -5.40 -27.32
CA THR A 453 7.60 -4.90 -28.55
C THR A 453 9.13 -5.11 -28.56
N ALA A 454 9.79 -4.86 -27.44
CA ALA A 454 11.21 -5.13 -27.25
C ALA A 454 11.55 -6.62 -27.39
N ALA A 455 10.75 -7.49 -26.78
CA ALA A 455 10.89 -8.93 -26.90
C ALA A 455 10.70 -9.44 -28.33
N GLU A 456 9.76 -8.87 -29.09
CA GLU A 456 9.57 -9.18 -30.52
C GLU A 456 10.79 -8.75 -31.37
N VAL A 457 11.40 -7.60 -31.05
CA VAL A 457 12.60 -7.12 -31.76
C VAL A 457 13.78 -8.05 -31.48
N LEU A 458 14.03 -8.41 -30.23
CA LEU A 458 15.11 -9.30 -29.81
C LEU A 458 14.83 -10.79 -30.05
N ARG A 459 13.58 -11.18 -30.32
CA ARG A 459 13.11 -12.56 -30.44
C ARG A 459 13.34 -13.38 -29.17
N VAL A 460 13.06 -12.78 -28.03
CA VAL A 460 13.07 -13.38 -26.69
C VAL A 460 11.66 -13.34 -26.11
N ARG A 461 11.46 -13.89 -24.91
CA ARG A 461 10.17 -13.76 -24.21
C ARG A 461 10.14 -12.45 -23.42
N PRO A 462 9.00 -11.78 -23.26
CA PRO A 462 8.89 -10.55 -22.48
C PRO A 462 9.37 -10.70 -21.03
N GLU A 463 9.16 -11.88 -20.42
CA GLU A 463 9.60 -12.20 -19.07
C GLU A 463 11.12 -12.37 -18.90
N ASP A 464 11.86 -12.51 -20.01
CA ASP A 464 13.32 -12.59 -20.00
C ASP A 464 13.98 -11.20 -20.01
N LEU A 465 13.18 -10.13 -20.13
CA LEU A 465 13.64 -8.74 -20.12
C LEU A 465 13.42 -8.09 -18.75
N ASP A 466 14.50 -7.63 -18.14
CA ASP A 466 14.44 -6.83 -16.92
C ASP A 466 14.02 -5.39 -17.27
N PRO A 467 12.88 -4.89 -16.82
CA PRO A 467 12.42 -3.56 -17.19
C PRO A 467 13.29 -2.41 -16.69
N ASP A 468 14.17 -2.65 -15.75
CA ASP A 468 15.04 -1.65 -15.14
C ASP A 468 16.50 -1.71 -15.65
N LEU A 469 16.82 -2.67 -16.53
CA LEU A 469 18.12 -2.80 -17.15
C LEU A 469 18.17 -2.01 -18.44
N ASP A 470 19.33 -1.40 -18.76
CA ASP A 470 19.53 -0.65 -19.98
C ASP A 470 19.32 -1.54 -21.24
N LEU A 471 18.77 -0.97 -22.31
CA LEU A 471 18.50 -1.71 -23.54
C LEU A 471 19.77 -2.32 -24.14
N VAL A 472 20.90 -1.64 -24.04
CA VAL A 472 22.19 -2.17 -24.52
C VAL A 472 22.60 -3.42 -23.75
N ASP A 473 22.30 -3.50 -22.47
CA ASP A 473 22.60 -4.66 -21.62
C ASP A 473 21.66 -5.85 -21.92
N HIS A 474 20.49 -5.58 -22.50
CA HIS A 474 19.62 -6.60 -23.10
C HIS A 474 20.08 -7.07 -24.48
N GLY A 475 21.09 -6.45 -25.05
CA GLY A 475 21.65 -6.80 -26.37
C GLY A 475 21.05 -6.02 -27.53
N PHE A 476 20.38 -4.88 -27.29
CA PHE A 476 19.97 -3.99 -28.38
C PHE A 476 21.16 -3.31 -29.01
N GLY A 477 21.37 -3.56 -30.29
CA GLY A 477 22.29 -2.78 -31.14
C GLY A 477 21.56 -1.62 -31.83
N ALA A 478 22.30 -0.83 -32.58
CA ALA A 478 21.74 0.35 -33.25
C ALA A 478 20.53 0.05 -34.16
N ALA A 479 20.53 -1.09 -34.85
CA ALA A 479 19.44 -1.50 -35.72
C ALA A 479 18.18 -1.89 -34.96
N GLU A 480 18.36 -2.59 -33.81
CA GLU A 480 17.28 -3.00 -32.94
C GLU A 480 16.66 -1.78 -32.24
N LEU A 481 17.45 -0.79 -31.82
CA LEU A 481 16.97 0.46 -31.23
C LEU A 481 16.12 1.27 -32.23
N VAL A 482 16.54 1.35 -33.51
CA VAL A 482 15.72 1.98 -34.57
C VAL A 482 14.40 1.21 -34.74
N ALA A 483 14.47 -0.12 -34.89
CA ALA A 483 13.28 -0.95 -35.06
C ALA A 483 12.31 -0.86 -33.87
N LEU A 484 12.84 -0.75 -32.64
CA LEU A 484 12.05 -0.55 -31.44
C LEU A 484 11.33 0.81 -31.44
N SER A 485 12.06 1.87 -31.81
CA SER A 485 11.51 3.23 -31.90
C SER A 485 10.38 3.32 -32.94
N GLU A 486 10.60 2.77 -34.13
CA GLU A 486 9.59 2.73 -35.20
C GLU A 486 8.33 1.96 -34.77
N ARG A 487 8.49 0.80 -34.13
CA ARG A 487 7.35 -0.01 -33.67
C ARG A 487 6.57 0.61 -32.51
N LEU A 488 7.24 1.37 -31.66
CA LEU A 488 6.61 2.12 -30.58
C LEU A 488 6.04 3.47 -31.07
N GLY A 489 6.25 3.84 -32.34
CA GLY A 489 5.76 5.10 -32.91
C GLY A 489 6.46 6.32 -32.35
N LEU A 490 7.73 6.21 -31.99
CA LEU A 490 8.53 7.31 -31.44
C LEU A 490 9.14 8.15 -32.57
N ASP A 491 9.13 9.46 -32.44
CA ASP A 491 9.66 10.41 -33.43
C ASP A 491 11.21 10.47 -33.48
N HIS A 492 11.87 9.74 -32.53
CA HIS A 492 13.33 9.72 -32.40
C HIS A 492 13.82 8.28 -32.11
N THR A 493 15.09 8.02 -32.37
CA THR A 493 15.71 6.75 -32.04
C THR A 493 15.99 6.70 -30.52
N VAL A 494 15.56 5.63 -29.90
CA VAL A 494 15.76 5.36 -28.46
C VAL A 494 17.25 5.22 -28.16
N SER A 495 17.71 5.75 -27.02
CA SER A 495 19.07 5.51 -26.53
C SER A 495 19.21 4.11 -25.94
N GLY A 496 20.35 3.47 -26.19
CA GLY A 496 20.69 2.19 -25.58
C GLY A 496 20.88 2.25 -24.05
N GLU A 497 21.13 3.43 -23.49
CA GLU A 497 21.25 3.69 -22.04
C GLU A 497 19.89 3.90 -21.35
N MET A 498 18.78 3.74 -22.07
CA MET A 498 17.43 3.75 -21.50
C MET A 498 16.99 2.34 -21.14
N SER A 499 16.28 2.22 -20.04
CA SER A 499 15.57 0.99 -19.65
C SER A 499 14.20 0.89 -20.33
N LEU A 500 13.58 -0.29 -20.31
CA LEU A 500 12.18 -0.45 -20.74
C LEU A 500 11.21 0.39 -19.89
N ARG A 501 11.57 0.62 -18.63
CA ARG A 501 10.80 1.48 -17.73
C ARG A 501 10.91 2.95 -18.14
N ASP A 502 12.10 3.38 -18.57
CA ASP A 502 12.28 4.75 -19.07
C ASP A 502 11.48 4.96 -20.35
N LEU A 503 11.52 4.00 -21.28
CA LEU A 503 10.70 4.00 -22.49
C LEU A 503 9.20 4.05 -22.20
N ALA A 504 8.73 3.23 -21.30
CA ALA A 504 7.34 3.25 -20.86
C ALA A 504 7.03 4.55 -20.08
N GLY A 505 8.01 5.06 -19.36
CA GLY A 505 7.95 6.36 -18.69
C GLY A 505 7.88 7.53 -19.68
N GLU A 506 8.58 7.45 -20.80
CA GLU A 506 8.43 8.42 -21.93
C GLU A 506 7.06 8.28 -22.59
N ALA A 507 6.55 7.06 -22.68
CA ALA A 507 5.26 6.76 -23.29
C ALA A 507 4.05 7.08 -22.36
N GLY A 508 4.25 7.25 -21.07
CA GLY A 508 3.29 7.69 -20.05
C GLY A 508 1.96 6.93 -19.98
N ASP A 509 1.53 6.60 -18.78
CA ASP A 509 0.23 5.95 -18.48
C ASP A 509 -0.96 6.92 -18.73
N GLY A 510 -1.35 7.14 -19.96
CA GLY A 510 -2.53 7.92 -20.32
C GLY A 510 -2.24 9.34 -20.85
N PRO A 511 -3.27 10.10 -21.21
CA PRO A 511 -3.11 11.43 -21.79
C PRO A 511 -2.43 12.38 -20.82
N ALA A 512 -1.65 13.34 -21.35
CA ALA A 512 -1.06 14.40 -20.54
C ALA A 512 -2.14 15.07 -19.67
N PRO A 513 -1.84 15.42 -18.40
CA PRO A 513 -2.80 16.12 -17.56
C PRO A 513 -3.10 17.50 -18.13
N ALA A 514 -4.30 18.02 -17.93
CA ALA A 514 -4.60 19.40 -18.26
C ALA A 514 -3.78 20.35 -17.37
N LEU A 515 -3.29 21.48 -17.91
CA LEU A 515 -2.55 22.46 -17.14
C LEU A 515 -3.34 22.94 -15.92
N ALA A 516 -4.65 23.17 -16.08
CA ALA A 516 -5.55 23.58 -15.01
C ALA A 516 -5.61 22.54 -13.86
N ASP A 517 -5.58 21.24 -14.19
CA ASP A 517 -5.59 20.15 -13.19
C ASP A 517 -4.27 20.10 -12.41
N VAL A 518 -3.13 20.30 -13.09
CA VAL A 518 -1.81 20.41 -12.45
C VAL A 518 -1.76 21.59 -11.50
N ALA A 519 -2.14 22.77 -11.98
CA ALA A 519 -2.18 24.01 -11.21
C ALA A 519 -3.10 23.89 -9.99
N HIS A 520 -4.29 23.33 -10.19
CA HIS A 520 -5.24 23.08 -9.10
C HIS A 520 -4.65 22.16 -8.04
N THR A 521 -4.10 21.01 -8.44
CA THR A 521 -3.51 20.01 -7.53
C THR A 521 -2.38 20.62 -6.70
N LEU A 522 -1.51 21.40 -7.33
CA LEU A 522 -0.39 22.06 -6.62
C LEU A 522 -0.87 23.11 -5.62
N ARG A 523 -1.95 23.84 -5.93
CA ARG A 523 -2.50 24.89 -5.04
C ARG A 523 -3.28 24.33 -3.86
N VAL A 524 -4.06 23.27 -4.04
CA VAL A 524 -5.00 22.78 -3.01
C VAL A 524 -4.58 21.49 -2.35
N GLY A 525 -3.85 20.63 -3.06
CA GLY A 525 -3.48 19.29 -2.63
C GLY A 525 -2.04 19.15 -2.10
N ARG A 526 -1.34 20.28 -1.87
CA ARG A 526 0.03 20.29 -1.35
C ARG A 526 0.14 21.21 -0.16
N GLU A 527 0.99 20.84 0.79
CA GLU A 527 1.25 21.66 1.98
C GLU A 527 2.00 22.95 1.61
N GLU A 528 1.68 24.04 2.30
CA GLU A 528 2.33 25.33 2.11
C GLU A 528 3.53 25.45 3.05
N LEU A 529 4.72 25.09 2.55
CA LEU A 529 5.97 25.13 3.28
C LEU A 529 6.66 26.51 3.15
N ASP A 530 7.79 26.67 3.85
CA ASP A 530 8.41 27.98 4.03
C ASP A 530 9.08 28.55 2.77
N VAL A 531 9.80 27.72 1.99
CA VAL A 531 10.42 28.15 0.73
C VAL A 531 9.41 27.93 -0.40
N ARG A 532 9.03 29.00 -1.09
CA ARG A 532 7.94 29.03 -2.05
C ARG A 532 8.38 29.53 -3.41
N LEU A 533 7.91 28.87 -4.45
CA LEU A 533 8.13 29.18 -5.85
C LEU A 533 6.80 29.33 -6.56
N ALA A 534 6.60 30.40 -7.33
CA ALA A 534 5.41 30.58 -8.13
C ALA A 534 5.72 31.24 -9.48
N PHE A 535 5.00 30.84 -10.52
CA PHE A 535 5.06 31.44 -11.85
C PHE A 535 3.78 31.17 -12.66
N PRO A 536 3.39 32.09 -13.56
CA PRO A 536 2.33 31.84 -14.53
C PRO A 536 2.85 31.04 -15.72
N ALA A 537 2.01 30.14 -16.25
CA ALA A 537 2.32 29.37 -17.45
C ALA A 537 1.05 29.14 -18.29
N THR A 538 1.21 29.08 -19.63
CA THR A 538 0.12 28.86 -20.60
C THR A 538 0.10 27.44 -21.18
N GLY A 539 1.04 26.58 -20.77
CA GLY A 539 1.13 25.18 -21.24
C GLY A 539 2.16 24.40 -20.45
N LEU A 540 2.05 23.07 -20.51
CA LEU A 540 2.93 22.14 -19.77
C LEU A 540 4.40 22.24 -20.20
N ASP A 541 4.69 22.55 -21.45
CA ASP A 541 6.08 22.69 -21.94
C ASP A 541 6.77 23.87 -21.26
N ARG A 542 6.06 25.00 -21.09
CA ARG A 542 6.60 26.13 -20.35
C ARG A 542 6.80 25.82 -18.88
N VAL A 543 5.88 25.07 -18.28
CA VAL A 543 6.05 24.56 -16.90
C VAL A 543 7.30 23.72 -16.77
N ARG A 544 7.50 22.75 -17.67
CA ARG A 544 8.68 21.88 -17.67
C ARG A 544 9.98 22.65 -17.83
N GLU A 545 10.02 23.59 -18.75
CA GLU A 545 11.18 24.46 -18.99
C GLU A 545 11.57 25.23 -17.73
N LEU A 546 10.63 25.93 -17.11
CA LEU A 546 10.87 26.69 -15.90
C LEU A 546 11.27 25.81 -14.71
N LEU A 547 10.63 24.67 -14.53
CA LEU A 547 10.98 23.72 -13.48
C LEU A 547 12.40 23.15 -13.65
N ARG A 548 12.83 22.85 -14.88
CA ARG A 548 14.20 22.41 -15.16
C ARG A 548 15.22 23.53 -14.86
N ALA A 549 14.92 24.76 -15.23
CA ALA A 549 15.78 25.91 -14.92
C ALA A 549 15.90 26.10 -13.39
N VAL A 550 14.79 25.95 -12.64
CA VAL A 550 14.80 25.99 -11.16
C VAL A 550 15.66 24.87 -10.59
N ALA A 551 15.51 23.65 -11.09
CA ALA A 551 16.30 22.49 -10.65
C ALA A 551 17.80 22.69 -10.90
N ALA A 552 18.18 23.32 -12.03
CA ALA A 552 19.55 23.67 -12.37
C ALA A 552 20.09 24.90 -11.59
N GLY A 553 19.24 25.65 -10.90
CA GLY A 553 19.62 26.88 -10.22
C GLY A 553 19.74 28.10 -11.15
N GLU A 554 19.14 28.03 -12.37
CA GLU A 554 19.24 29.04 -13.42
C GLU A 554 17.96 29.88 -13.58
N ALA A 555 17.12 29.96 -12.56
CA ALA A 555 15.77 30.49 -12.66
C ALA A 555 15.73 32.00 -12.89
N ALA A 556 15.44 32.40 -14.12
CA ALA A 556 14.85 33.70 -14.48
C ALA A 556 13.34 33.53 -14.69
N ASP A 557 12.52 34.54 -14.51
CA ASP A 557 11.07 34.55 -14.72
C ASP A 557 10.21 33.75 -13.71
N VAL A 558 10.73 33.48 -12.51
CA VAL A 558 9.98 32.91 -11.41
C VAL A 558 10.06 33.75 -10.15
N GLU A 559 8.99 33.76 -9.36
CA GLU A 559 9.01 34.34 -8.03
C GLU A 559 9.45 33.26 -7.04
N LEU A 560 10.60 33.49 -6.36
CA LEU A 560 11.15 32.59 -5.34
C LEU A 560 11.37 33.38 -4.05
N ASN A 561 10.83 32.89 -2.94
CA ASN A 561 10.98 33.57 -1.65
C ASN A 561 10.94 32.57 -0.47
N ASP A 562 11.65 32.94 0.61
CA ASP A 562 11.53 32.28 1.91
C ASP A 562 10.48 33.02 2.75
N ALA A 563 9.25 32.48 2.74
CA ALA A 563 8.10 33.07 3.43
C ALA A 563 8.28 33.14 4.95
N SER A 564 9.19 32.34 5.54
CA SER A 564 9.49 32.41 6.97
C SER A 564 10.06 33.76 7.38
N ARG A 565 10.80 34.42 6.47
CA ARG A 565 11.41 35.74 6.68
C ARG A 565 10.39 36.86 6.59
N THR A 566 9.28 36.68 5.88
CA THR A 566 8.21 37.66 5.66
C THR A 566 7.05 37.55 6.63
N ARG A 567 6.93 36.45 7.39
CA ARG A 567 5.86 36.21 8.38
C ARG A 567 5.69 37.22 9.49
N ARG A 568 6.55 38.24 9.59
CA ARG A 568 6.40 39.34 10.58
C ARG A 568 5.24 40.30 10.29
N SER A 569 4.66 40.29 9.10
CA SER A 569 3.42 40.98 8.75
C SER A 569 2.28 39.97 8.70
N ARG A 570 1.62 39.71 9.82
CA ARG A 570 0.30 39.02 9.86
C ARG A 570 -0.76 39.98 9.27
N ASP A 571 -0.68 40.18 7.96
CA ASP A 571 -1.73 40.86 7.23
C ASP A 571 -2.89 39.86 7.04
N GLY A 572 -3.92 39.99 7.88
CA GLY A 572 -5.11 39.12 7.81
C GLY A 572 -5.87 39.23 6.50
N ASP A 573 -5.49 40.14 5.61
CA ASP A 573 -6.10 40.37 4.30
C ASP A 573 -5.29 39.79 3.13
N ALA A 574 -4.11 39.24 3.38
CA ALA A 574 -3.22 38.73 2.32
C ALA A 574 -3.91 37.61 1.50
N GLY A 575 -4.63 36.71 2.15
CA GLY A 575 -5.41 35.64 1.48
C GLY A 575 -6.52 36.19 0.59
N ASN A 576 -7.24 37.22 1.03
CA ASN A 576 -8.28 37.87 0.22
C ASN A 576 -7.69 38.58 -1.00
N ARG A 577 -6.52 39.21 -0.84
CA ARG A 577 -5.80 39.84 -1.97
C ARG A 577 -5.33 38.80 -2.98
N LEU A 578 -4.81 37.65 -2.53
CA LEU A 578 -4.43 36.56 -3.41
C LEU A 578 -5.67 36.03 -4.17
N ALA A 579 -6.77 35.77 -3.47
CA ALA A 579 -8.00 35.31 -4.08
C ALA A 579 -8.54 36.29 -5.12
N ARG A 580 -8.46 37.60 -4.86
CA ARG A 580 -8.84 38.66 -5.81
C ARG A 580 -7.94 38.66 -7.04
N ALA A 581 -6.62 38.63 -6.86
CA ALA A 581 -5.67 38.61 -7.97
C ALA A 581 -5.91 37.37 -8.89
N LEU A 582 -6.17 36.22 -8.30
CA LEU A 582 -6.54 35.02 -9.06
C LEU A 582 -7.86 35.19 -9.84
N ALA A 583 -8.88 35.79 -9.23
CA ALA A 583 -10.17 36.04 -9.87
C ALA A 583 -10.10 37.08 -11.01
N GLU A 584 -9.21 38.05 -10.91
CA GLU A 584 -8.94 39.09 -11.90
C GLU A 584 -7.96 38.61 -13.01
N GLY A 585 -7.38 37.43 -12.90
CA GLY A 585 -6.39 36.88 -13.83
C GLY A 585 -5.01 37.55 -13.72
N ASP A 586 -4.74 38.35 -12.65
CA ASP A 586 -3.42 38.94 -12.38
C ASP A 586 -2.50 37.93 -11.71
N LEU A 587 -2.04 36.96 -12.51
CA LEU A 587 -1.24 35.84 -12.04
C LEU A 587 0.16 36.24 -11.54
N ARG A 588 0.71 37.38 -11.98
CA ARG A 588 1.99 37.89 -11.47
C ARG A 588 1.84 38.42 -10.05
N THR A 589 0.81 39.23 -9.78
CA THR A 589 0.50 39.66 -8.42
C THR A 589 0.14 38.46 -7.53
N ALA A 590 -0.59 37.49 -8.03
CA ALA A 590 -0.91 36.28 -7.32
C ALA A 590 0.37 35.47 -6.95
N ALA A 591 1.32 35.32 -7.88
CA ALA A 591 2.60 34.66 -7.65
C ALA A 591 3.38 35.30 -6.52
N ARG A 592 3.54 36.62 -6.58
CA ARG A 592 4.24 37.41 -5.53
C ARG A 592 3.57 37.27 -4.17
N LEU A 593 2.25 37.46 -4.10
CA LEU A 593 1.51 37.36 -2.83
C LEU A 593 1.66 35.99 -2.20
N TRP A 594 1.56 34.93 -3.03
CA TRP A 594 1.70 33.57 -2.53
C TRP A 594 3.13 33.30 -2.01
N THR A 595 4.17 33.71 -2.72
CA THR A 595 5.57 33.53 -2.28
C THR A 595 5.89 34.39 -1.04
N GLU A 596 5.22 35.50 -0.84
CA GLU A 596 5.29 36.32 0.38
C GLU A 596 4.57 35.69 1.59
N GLY A 597 3.90 34.55 1.40
CA GLY A 597 3.26 33.77 2.47
C GLY A 597 1.74 33.96 2.57
N ALA A 598 1.08 34.56 1.58
CA ALA A 598 -0.37 34.60 1.53
C ALA A 598 -0.90 33.12 1.41
N PRO A 599 -1.85 32.69 2.25
CA PRO A 599 -2.43 31.37 2.12
C PRO A 599 -3.29 31.29 0.84
N ALA A 600 -3.17 30.21 0.09
CA ALA A 600 -4.13 29.89 -0.96
C ALA A 600 -5.45 29.53 -0.28
N THR A 601 -6.29 30.51 -0.03
CA THR A 601 -7.53 30.36 0.73
C THR A 601 -8.66 29.83 -0.14
N GLY A 602 -9.43 28.95 0.46
CA GLY A 602 -10.77 28.56 0.10
C GLY A 602 -10.88 27.17 -0.53
N PRO A 603 -11.92 26.42 -0.15
CA PRO A 603 -12.34 25.28 -0.92
C PRO A 603 -12.94 25.83 -2.22
N THR A 604 -12.10 26.05 -3.23
CA THR A 604 -12.63 26.07 -4.58
C THR A 604 -13.06 24.65 -4.86
N PRO A 605 -14.32 24.37 -5.14
CA PRO A 605 -14.72 23.02 -5.55
C PRO A 605 -13.81 22.61 -6.69
N ALA A 606 -13.27 21.40 -6.62
CA ALA A 606 -12.47 20.86 -7.71
C ALA A 606 -13.25 21.03 -9.01
N PRO A 607 -12.64 21.51 -10.11
CA PRO A 607 -13.33 21.55 -11.38
C PRO A 607 -13.86 20.16 -11.67
N ALA A 608 -15.13 20.05 -12.03
CA ALA A 608 -15.77 18.77 -12.28
C ALA A 608 -14.95 18.03 -13.34
N GLY A 609 -14.35 16.90 -12.95
CA GLY A 609 -13.52 16.08 -13.84
C GLY A 609 -12.01 16.18 -13.64
N SER A 610 -11.48 16.92 -12.65
CA SER A 610 -10.06 17.01 -12.38
C SER A 610 -9.51 15.69 -11.80
N ALA A 611 -9.35 14.70 -12.67
CA ALA A 611 -8.57 13.48 -12.36
C ALA A 611 -7.10 13.73 -12.71
N CYS A 612 -6.44 14.68 -12.02
CA CYS A 612 -5.00 14.80 -12.16
C CYS A 612 -4.36 13.52 -11.61
N PRO A 613 -3.48 12.86 -12.36
CA PRO A 613 -2.72 11.74 -11.86
C PRO A 613 -1.86 12.18 -10.67
N PRO A 614 -1.43 11.24 -9.80
CA PRO A 614 -0.59 11.57 -8.65
C PRO A 614 0.65 12.34 -9.11
N ILE A 615 0.80 13.56 -8.60
CA ILE A 615 1.96 14.42 -8.81
C ILE A 615 2.98 14.07 -7.72
N PRO A 616 4.29 14.00 -8.03
CA PRO A 616 5.33 13.75 -7.03
C PRO A 616 5.19 14.67 -5.81
N SER A 617 5.40 14.10 -4.64
CA SER A 617 5.37 14.81 -3.36
C SER A 617 6.75 15.39 -3.02
N PRO A 618 6.84 16.52 -2.31
CA PRO A 618 8.11 16.97 -1.72
C PRO A 618 8.75 15.91 -0.81
N ALA A 619 7.97 15.02 -0.22
CA ALA A 619 8.48 13.91 0.59
C ALA A 619 9.17 12.83 -0.28
N SER A 620 8.78 12.64 -1.54
CA SER A 620 9.43 11.71 -2.45
C SER A 620 10.78 12.22 -2.98
N ALA A 621 11.03 13.53 -2.93
CA ALA A 621 12.29 14.16 -3.34
C ALA A 621 13.46 14.00 -2.34
N THR A 622 13.26 13.20 -1.27
CA THR A 622 14.29 13.00 -0.24
C THR A 622 15.41 12.04 -0.63
N GLY A 623 15.28 11.37 -1.78
CA GLY A 623 16.17 10.31 -2.25
C GLY A 623 17.32 10.73 -3.17
N SER A 624 17.86 11.96 -3.11
CA SER A 624 19.10 12.23 -3.84
C SER A 624 20.26 11.47 -3.19
N ARG A 625 20.70 10.41 -3.85
CA ARG A 625 21.89 9.63 -3.52
C ARG A 625 23.09 10.56 -3.38
N PRO A 626 23.82 10.56 -2.25
CA PRO A 626 25.23 10.87 -2.32
C PRO A 626 25.88 9.77 -3.18
N ARG A 627 26.62 10.14 -4.21
CA ARG A 627 27.46 9.19 -4.96
C ARG A 627 28.23 8.34 -3.94
N PRO A 628 28.31 7.02 -4.10
CA PRO A 628 29.11 6.20 -3.23
C PRO A 628 30.54 6.75 -3.29
N ALA A 629 31.02 7.23 -2.16
CA ALA A 629 32.45 7.44 -1.95
C ALA A 629 33.10 6.07 -2.21
N THR A 630 34.07 6.04 -3.10
CA THR A 630 34.95 4.88 -3.28
C THR A 630 35.33 4.33 -1.92
N PRO A 631 35.17 3.05 -1.64
CA PRO A 631 35.51 2.50 -0.34
C PRO A 631 36.99 2.70 -0.11
N ASP A 632 37.35 3.60 0.78
CA ASP A 632 38.69 3.63 1.40
C ASP A 632 38.86 2.28 2.10
N ARG A 633 40.01 1.66 1.83
CA ARG A 633 40.42 0.40 2.45
C ARG A 633 40.16 0.45 3.94
N PRO A 634 39.56 -0.60 4.52
CA PRO A 634 39.38 -0.68 5.96
C PRO A 634 40.74 -0.58 6.66
N PRO A 635 40.85 0.18 7.76
CA PRO A 635 42.05 0.18 8.56
C PRO A 635 42.28 -1.22 9.13
N HIS A 636 43.50 -1.70 9.03
CA HIS A 636 43.95 -2.98 9.59
C HIS A 636 43.54 -3.07 11.07
N PRO A 637 43.00 -4.23 11.53
CA PRO A 637 42.71 -4.41 12.94
C PRO A 637 44.01 -4.36 13.75
N PRO A 638 44.01 -3.78 14.95
CA PRO A 638 45.16 -3.77 15.81
C PRO A 638 45.53 -5.20 16.21
N ARG A 639 46.82 -5.52 16.11
CA ARG A 639 47.41 -6.81 16.51
C ARG A 639 47.19 -7.03 17.99
N SER A 640 46.88 -8.30 18.32
CA SER A 640 47.02 -8.98 19.62
C SER A 640 45.99 -8.65 20.71
N TRP A 641 44.89 -9.40 20.71
CA TRP A 641 44.37 -9.92 21.96
C TRP A 641 44.57 -11.43 21.98
N ARG A 642 45.58 -11.89 22.81
CA ARG A 642 45.69 -13.29 23.20
C ARG A 642 44.63 -13.53 24.28
N ALA A 643 43.83 -14.56 24.09
CA ALA A 643 42.93 -15.07 25.11
C ALA A 643 43.73 -15.56 26.31
N PRO A 644 43.30 -15.33 27.55
CA PRO A 644 43.89 -15.94 28.71
C PRO A 644 43.64 -17.46 28.71
N PRO A 645 44.57 -18.28 29.32
CA PRO A 645 44.42 -19.72 29.30
C PRO A 645 43.21 -20.18 30.12
N ALA A 646 42.54 -21.21 29.61
CA ALA A 646 41.41 -21.86 30.25
C ALA A 646 41.82 -22.40 31.65
N GLY A 647 41.07 -21.94 32.65
CA GLY A 647 41.13 -22.51 34.00
C GLY A 647 40.50 -23.90 34.05
N PRO A 648 40.83 -24.73 35.04
CA PRO A 648 40.37 -26.11 35.11
C PRO A 648 38.85 -26.21 35.34
N PRO A 649 38.20 -27.30 34.88
CA PRO A 649 36.76 -27.46 34.96
C PRO A 649 36.28 -27.59 36.42
N PRO A 650 35.11 -27.05 36.75
CA PRO A 650 34.56 -27.16 38.10
C PRO A 650 34.12 -28.60 38.41
N LYS A 651 34.42 -29.04 39.61
CA LYS A 651 34.09 -30.35 40.17
C LYS A 651 32.55 -30.52 40.23
N HIS A 652 32.07 -31.68 39.79
CA HIS A 652 30.72 -32.13 39.92
C HIS A 652 30.23 -32.10 41.36
N TYR A 653 29.26 -31.28 41.66
CA TYR A 653 28.39 -31.43 42.83
C TYR A 653 27.15 -32.22 42.43
N ALA A 654 27.07 -33.46 42.95
CA ALA A 654 25.88 -34.28 42.86
C ALA A 654 24.74 -33.65 43.72
N THR A 655 23.72 -33.12 43.12
CA THR A 655 22.48 -32.71 43.82
C THR A 655 21.54 -33.90 43.90
N ARG A 656 21.34 -34.37 45.13
CA ARG A 656 20.30 -35.33 45.49
C ARG A 656 18.91 -34.75 45.17
N SER A 657 18.11 -35.54 44.43
CA SER A 657 16.69 -35.30 44.26
C SER A 657 15.95 -35.44 45.61
N PRO A 658 15.07 -34.55 45.97
CA PRO A 658 14.14 -34.78 47.10
C PRO A 658 12.96 -35.66 46.63
N ARG A 659 12.64 -36.67 47.46
CA ARG A 659 11.43 -37.50 47.35
C ARG A 659 10.18 -36.69 47.57
N PRO A 660 9.04 -37.03 46.91
CA PRO A 660 7.78 -36.32 47.16
C PRO A 660 7.16 -36.74 48.49
N PRO A 661 6.51 -35.83 49.21
CA PRO A 661 5.74 -36.18 50.42
C PRO A 661 4.40 -36.82 50.02
N THR A 662 4.14 -37.96 50.69
CA THR A 662 2.87 -38.67 50.69
C THR A 662 1.84 -37.91 51.56
N GLY A 663 0.64 -37.76 51.03
CA GLY A 663 -0.55 -37.83 51.89
C GLY A 663 -1.38 -36.59 52.11
N ARG A 664 -2.49 -36.56 51.53
CA ARG A 664 -3.90 -36.50 51.94
C ARG A 664 -4.76 -35.68 50.97
N PRO A 665 -5.98 -36.14 50.68
CA PRO A 665 -6.83 -35.49 49.68
C PRO A 665 -7.55 -34.29 50.29
N TYR A 666 -7.42 -33.14 49.64
CA TYR A 666 -8.24 -31.97 49.96
C TYR A 666 -9.60 -32.11 49.24
N ARG A 667 -10.68 -32.11 50.04
CA ARG A 667 -12.06 -32.07 49.55
C ARG A 667 -12.31 -30.77 48.83
N ARG A 668 -12.75 -30.84 47.57
CA ARG A 668 -13.36 -29.73 46.83
C ARG A 668 -14.76 -29.48 47.38
N THR A 669 -14.98 -28.32 47.97
CA THR A 669 -16.32 -27.76 48.20
C THR A 669 -16.63 -26.84 47.02
N ALA A 670 -17.62 -27.22 46.21
CA ALA A 670 -18.24 -26.36 45.21
C ALA A 670 -19.26 -25.44 45.92
N PRO A 671 -19.40 -24.18 45.53
CA PRO A 671 -20.54 -23.38 45.97
C PRO A 671 -21.76 -23.69 45.09
N ASN A 672 -22.81 -24.20 45.79
CA ASN A 672 -24.18 -24.33 45.30
C ASN A 672 -24.77 -22.93 45.01
N TRP A 673 -25.27 -22.73 43.83
CA TRP A 673 -26.29 -21.71 43.57
C TRP A 673 -27.64 -22.40 43.52
N ALA A 674 -28.38 -22.22 44.61
CA ALA A 674 -29.73 -22.72 44.77
C ALA A 674 -30.71 -21.88 43.92
N THR A 675 -31.49 -22.57 43.13
CA THR A 675 -32.74 -22.12 42.52
C THR A 675 -33.78 -21.85 43.60
N THR A 676 -34.33 -20.65 43.61
CA THR A 676 -35.64 -20.39 44.25
C THR A 676 -36.63 -19.91 43.20
N SER A 677 -37.61 -20.80 42.96
CA SER A 677 -38.87 -20.51 42.29
C SER A 677 -39.81 -19.78 43.25
N ARG A 678 -40.45 -18.71 42.82
CA ARG A 678 -41.83 -18.34 43.23
C ARG A 678 -42.47 -17.39 42.22
N SER A 679 -43.44 -17.89 41.61
CA SER A 679 -44.81 -17.46 41.20
C SER A 679 -45.21 -15.98 41.45
N GLY A 680 -45.83 -15.38 40.41
CA GLY A 680 -46.74 -14.23 40.54
C GLY A 680 -46.76 -13.31 39.32
N ALA A 681 -47.73 -13.53 38.43
CA ALA A 681 -48.06 -12.58 37.35
C ALA A 681 -48.79 -11.35 37.96
N PRO A 682 -48.82 -10.20 37.31
CA PRO A 682 -49.79 -10.01 36.24
C PRO A 682 -49.32 -9.28 34.94
N ARG A 683 -50.06 -9.57 33.91
CA ARG A 683 -49.96 -9.04 32.55
C ARG A 683 -50.13 -7.52 32.55
N THR A 684 -49.15 -6.78 31.97
CA THR A 684 -49.36 -5.45 31.46
C THR A 684 -49.00 -5.42 29.97
N ARG A 685 -49.90 -4.81 29.18
CA ARG A 685 -49.88 -4.70 27.72
C ARG A 685 -48.56 -4.02 27.24
N ARG A 686 -47.90 -4.60 26.24
CA ARG A 686 -46.86 -3.93 25.45
C ARG A 686 -47.48 -2.82 24.59
N PRO A 687 -46.81 -1.65 24.49
CA PRO A 687 -47.15 -0.66 23.49
C PRO A 687 -46.68 -1.14 22.08
N PRO A 688 -47.31 -0.67 21.00
CA PRO A 688 -46.97 -1.11 19.66
C PRO A 688 -45.56 -0.64 19.24
N HIS A 689 -44.87 -1.50 18.52
CA HIS A 689 -43.55 -1.21 17.92
C HIS A 689 -43.66 -0.03 16.94
N PRO A 690 -42.66 0.89 16.94
CA PRO A 690 -42.56 1.88 15.87
C PRO A 690 -42.23 1.19 14.54
N PRO A 691 -42.60 1.76 13.41
CA PRO A 691 -42.31 1.21 12.09
C PRO A 691 -40.79 1.21 11.84
N PRO A 692 -40.25 0.28 11.04
CA PRO A 692 -38.84 0.22 10.73
C PRO A 692 -38.41 1.47 9.96
N PRO A 693 -37.22 2.02 10.22
CA PRO A 693 -36.73 3.16 9.47
C PRO A 693 -36.48 2.78 8.01
N ASN A 694 -36.85 3.70 7.12
CA ASN A 694 -36.62 3.62 5.69
C ASN A 694 -35.17 3.24 5.39
N ARG A 695 -35.02 2.16 4.62
CA ARG A 695 -33.73 1.69 4.10
C ARG A 695 -33.24 2.64 3.00
N THR A 696 -32.52 3.67 3.36
CA THR A 696 -31.62 4.33 2.43
C THR A 696 -30.31 3.53 2.44
N GLY A 697 -30.01 2.89 1.32
CA GLY A 697 -28.81 2.11 1.15
C GLY A 697 -27.55 2.98 1.27
N TRP A 698 -26.74 2.69 2.27
CA TRP A 698 -25.41 3.23 2.41
C TRP A 698 -24.48 2.41 1.54
N ARG A 699 -23.81 3.06 0.57
CA ARG A 699 -22.71 2.49 -0.21
C ARG A 699 -21.46 3.25 0.18
N CYS A 700 -20.46 2.52 0.63
CA CYS A 700 -19.09 3.06 0.80
C CYS A 700 -18.32 2.88 -0.50
#